data_719b67e7b716a90f04978d1996f31069
#
_entry.id   719b67e7b716a90f04978d1996f31069
#
_cell.length_a   1.000
_cell.length_b   1.000
_cell.length_c   1.000
_cell.angle_alpha   90.00
_cell.angle_beta   90.00
_cell.angle_gamma   90.00
#
_symmetry.space_group_name_H-M   'P 1'
#
loop_
_entity.id
_entity.type
_entity.pdbx_description
1 polymer ?
#
loop_
_entity_poly.entity_id
_entity_poly.type
_entity_poly.pdbx_seq_one_letter_code
_entity_poly.pdbx_strand_id
1 'polypeptide(L)'
;MFNHSLIFNKDLAYSPKVQMWWLVYIEGEGQYCLICKKFDSKDPQNKKEFFSAEPSTRLKKDCLEEHIATKRHKDAITAILMNRLSVFQKELDHNAEVQVDVYERVFYCLYWLAKEDIANVKVKSLLKLVAKLGCDMSGFNHTSVGSFRNMLLLLGEMIQNEVISAVTGPFGVMVDDMTDIANLEQMIGFIQYYNRGSEKVEVKFLCLENVLASSDAADSLTITSILLEVIEKHSLNFDWFKSFVSDGASVMVGERSGVATRLKADERIQSLISVHCVCHKLALACTDTLNDLATIKKMQNTLNTLWRLLDNSNKKTAIFLKVQLEVSEITLSNKNSQKKIAKKLKKACQTRWLSFNAAVQSAWESFSAIIQFLIRMKDEDPTCQGLLVQMNNVRFLACLYVLKHVLPVLDNLSKSFQHSTVNFSHLKPEIVRAKAALDEVATKEVPIKQFCQDIKEGKMVLLQFSPSEHQLASMRNLLLKYVSALKENIDLRFQNTLPLLGALSIFDPTLIPASSSELPSYGVDSIQVLAKHYFPDQQDRLLAEWNILKYHMKEMAIPADVKEGKTTMPAEWCMSQLMKQRSSFLSLLPLLMHIVEIALTMPISNAWPERGVSRVKLIKSRLRSRLTNEMLEALVNISMNGPEANSSECDTLVKKTTEKWLSGKRYKLAKGKSASRESKGKEPAPPELTSVSTQTDPQVEDRQSQEEQQALQEEEQALIKLGLANFQDDPSCDDSDRDSAMGESDFSDSDF
;
A
#
# COMPACT_ATOMS: atom_id res chain seq x y z
N MET A 1 35.13 36.56 -27.91
CA MET A 1 35.12 35.41 -27.01
C MET A 1 35.57 35.85 -25.64
N PHE A 2 34.89 35.41 -24.60
CA PHE A 2 35.31 35.65 -23.22
C PHE A 2 36.52 34.78 -22.88
N ASN A 3 37.55 35.38 -22.24
CA ASN A 3 38.69 34.62 -21.76
C ASN A 3 38.35 34.02 -20.38
N HIS A 4 38.02 32.75 -20.33
CA HIS A 4 37.64 32.03 -19.11
C HIS A 4 38.71 32.02 -18.00
N SER A 5 40.00 32.26 -18.36
CA SER A 5 41.07 32.38 -17.37
C SER A 5 40.89 33.60 -16.44
N LEU A 6 40.12 34.61 -16.85
CA LEU A 6 39.86 35.80 -16.03
C LEU A 6 39.01 35.48 -14.79
N ILE A 7 38.12 34.50 -14.85
CA ILE A 7 37.28 34.11 -13.70
C ILE A 7 38.14 33.51 -12.56
N PHE A 8 39.22 32.84 -12.91
CA PHE A 8 40.16 32.23 -11.96
C PHE A 8 41.34 33.10 -11.62
N ASN A 9 41.42 34.31 -12.18
CA ASN A 9 42.50 35.24 -11.88
C ASN A 9 42.24 35.90 -10.51
N LYS A 10 43.11 35.57 -9.54
CA LYS A 10 42.97 36.01 -8.15
C LYS A 10 43.06 37.52 -7.97
N ASP A 11 43.83 38.17 -8.83
CA ASP A 11 44.04 39.64 -8.76
C ASP A 11 42.84 40.43 -9.34
N LEU A 12 42.08 39.80 -10.26
CA LEU A 12 41.00 40.44 -10.99
C LEU A 12 39.59 39.98 -10.55
N ALA A 13 39.43 38.74 -10.16
CA ALA A 13 38.10 38.14 -9.89
C ALA A 13 37.86 37.77 -8.43
N TYR A 14 38.88 37.88 -7.55
CA TYR A 14 38.81 37.59 -6.15
C TYR A 14 38.99 38.85 -5.30
N SER A 15 38.13 39.03 -4.32
CA SER A 15 38.27 40.14 -3.35
C SER A 15 38.85 39.59 -2.04
N PRO A 16 40.15 39.92 -1.71
CA PRO A 16 40.78 39.47 -0.47
C PRO A 16 40.08 40.00 0.79
N LYS A 17 39.49 41.20 0.70
CA LYS A 17 38.83 41.87 1.84
C LYS A 17 37.58 41.15 2.31
N VAL A 18 36.79 40.55 1.37
CA VAL A 18 35.56 39.80 1.69
C VAL A 18 35.72 38.30 1.44
N GLN A 19 36.96 37.87 1.11
CA GLN A 19 37.34 36.47 0.84
C GLN A 19 36.40 35.75 -0.15
N MET A 20 36.01 36.43 -1.22
CA MET A 20 35.02 35.92 -2.17
C MET A 20 35.45 36.12 -3.61
N TRP A 21 35.21 35.07 -4.43
CA TRP A 21 35.25 35.22 -5.90
C TRP A 21 33.99 35.95 -6.35
N TRP A 22 34.14 37.04 -7.06
CA TRP A 22 33.03 37.94 -7.38
C TRP A 22 32.62 37.96 -8.85
N LEU A 23 33.49 37.51 -9.77
CA LEU A 23 33.23 37.56 -11.21
C LEU A 23 32.50 36.30 -11.68
N VAL A 24 31.34 36.45 -12.30
CA VAL A 24 30.58 35.41 -12.97
C VAL A 24 30.36 35.78 -14.41
N TYR A 25 30.56 34.83 -15.32
CA TYR A 25 30.26 34.98 -16.74
C TYR A 25 29.13 33.99 -17.12
N ILE A 26 28.11 34.50 -17.80
CA ILE A 26 26.99 33.73 -18.37
C ILE A 26 27.09 33.85 -19.89
N GLU A 27 27.19 32.68 -20.56
CA GLU A 27 27.31 32.65 -22.02
C GLU A 27 26.03 33.19 -22.68
N GLY A 28 26.19 34.08 -23.66
CA GLY A 28 25.08 34.77 -24.31
C GLY A 28 24.58 36.06 -23.61
N GLU A 29 24.87 36.22 -22.32
CA GLU A 29 24.46 37.44 -21.57
C GLU A 29 25.64 38.39 -21.32
N GLY A 30 26.71 37.89 -20.68
CA GLY A 30 27.87 38.71 -20.33
C GLY A 30 28.41 38.42 -18.94
N GLN A 31 29.09 39.41 -18.35
CA GLN A 31 29.73 39.21 -17.03
C GLN A 31 29.06 40.05 -15.94
N TYR A 32 28.95 39.47 -14.74
CA TYR A 32 28.33 40.03 -13.55
C TYR A 32 29.32 40.08 -12.39
N CYS A 33 29.10 41.01 -11.47
CA CYS A 33 29.77 41.07 -10.18
C CYS A 33 28.82 40.61 -9.06
N LEU A 34 29.07 39.48 -8.41
CA LEU A 34 28.26 39.01 -7.31
C LEU A 34 28.21 39.97 -6.13
N ILE A 35 29.30 40.70 -5.87
CA ILE A 35 29.37 41.71 -4.80
C ILE A 35 28.40 42.84 -5.10
N CYS A 36 28.46 43.39 -6.30
CA CYS A 36 27.59 44.52 -6.71
C CYS A 36 26.13 44.08 -6.91
N LYS A 37 25.89 42.82 -7.36
CA LYS A 37 24.55 42.25 -7.53
C LYS A 37 23.85 42.05 -6.18
N LYS A 38 24.59 41.69 -5.13
CA LYS A 38 24.06 41.50 -3.77
C LYS A 38 23.71 42.83 -3.09
N PHE A 39 24.40 43.92 -3.46
CA PHE A 39 24.18 45.25 -2.91
C PHE A 39 23.77 46.21 -4.04
N ASP A 40 22.48 46.21 -4.36
CA ASP A 40 21.89 47.10 -5.37
C ASP A 40 21.77 48.55 -4.83
N SER A 41 22.89 49.25 -4.76
CA SER A 41 22.90 50.70 -4.47
C SER A 41 22.62 51.47 -5.75
N LYS A 42 21.37 51.89 -5.96
CA LYS A 42 20.99 52.76 -7.06
C LYS A 42 21.78 54.07 -6.96
N ASP A 43 22.67 54.30 -7.94
CA ASP A 43 23.34 55.57 -8.10
C ASP A 43 22.43 56.52 -8.93
N PRO A 44 21.91 57.62 -8.39
CA PRO A 44 21.00 58.51 -9.09
C PRO A 44 21.62 59.14 -10.36
N GLN A 45 22.95 59.13 -10.46
CA GLN A 45 23.68 59.77 -11.60
C GLN A 45 24.05 58.75 -12.70
N ASN A 46 23.98 57.46 -12.45
CA ASN A 46 24.38 56.46 -13.42
C ASN A 46 23.23 55.47 -13.70
N LYS A 47 22.47 55.75 -14.78
CA LYS A 47 21.28 54.98 -15.18
C LYS A 47 21.58 53.58 -15.73
N LYS A 48 22.82 53.20 -15.95
CA LYS A 48 23.22 51.90 -16.46
C LYS A 48 23.91 51.06 -15.37
N GLU A 49 23.24 50.07 -14.89
CA GLU A 49 23.68 49.21 -13.77
C GLU A 49 24.53 48.03 -14.23
N PHE A 50 25.57 48.30 -15.07
CA PHE A 50 26.48 47.26 -15.52
C PHE A 50 27.14 46.52 -14.34
N PHE A 51 27.38 45.21 -14.53
CA PHE A 51 27.88 44.25 -13.55
C PHE A 51 26.93 43.91 -12.38
N SER A 52 25.77 44.55 -12.24
CA SER A 52 24.79 44.22 -11.18
C SER A 52 23.45 43.78 -11.72
N ALA A 53 22.58 44.70 -12.14
CA ALA A 53 21.29 44.40 -12.75
C ALA A 53 21.44 44.00 -14.22
N GLU A 54 22.32 44.72 -14.97
CA GLU A 54 22.63 44.41 -16.36
C GLU A 54 24.01 43.76 -16.48
N PRO A 55 24.19 42.78 -17.38
CA PRO A 55 25.49 42.19 -17.64
C PRO A 55 26.41 43.17 -18.38
N SER A 56 27.68 43.16 -18.09
CA SER A 56 28.66 43.84 -18.92
C SER A 56 29.04 42.99 -20.13
N THR A 57 28.81 43.49 -21.31
CA THR A 57 29.20 42.82 -22.57
C THR A 57 30.65 43.15 -23.00
N ARG A 58 31.34 44.07 -22.31
CA ARG A 58 32.74 44.41 -22.52
C ARG A 58 33.65 43.39 -21.83
N LEU A 59 34.07 42.36 -22.58
CA LEU A 59 34.79 41.19 -22.07
C LEU A 59 36.32 41.38 -22.03
N LYS A 60 36.80 42.56 -21.69
CA LYS A 60 38.24 42.89 -21.62
C LYS A 60 38.70 43.02 -20.17
N LYS A 61 40.01 42.77 -19.94
CA LYS A 61 40.64 42.90 -18.64
C LYS A 61 40.52 44.30 -18.04
N ASP A 62 40.73 45.29 -18.87
CA ASP A 62 40.67 46.72 -18.48
C ASP A 62 39.28 47.07 -17.89
N CYS A 63 38.21 46.48 -18.42
CA CYS A 63 36.86 46.69 -17.93
C CYS A 63 36.65 46.13 -16.51
N LEU A 64 37.32 45.04 -16.15
CA LEU A 64 37.30 44.48 -14.79
C LEU A 64 38.10 45.37 -13.82
N GLU A 65 39.25 45.87 -14.24
CA GLU A 65 40.06 46.81 -13.46
C GLU A 65 39.32 48.12 -13.22
N GLU A 66 38.67 48.67 -14.27
CA GLU A 66 37.77 49.84 -14.14
C GLU A 66 36.65 49.57 -13.14
N HIS A 67 35.98 48.39 -13.21
CA HIS A 67 34.89 48.02 -12.29
C HIS A 67 35.36 47.93 -10.82
N ILE A 68 36.49 47.30 -10.56
CA ILE A 68 37.06 47.19 -9.22
C ILE A 68 37.39 48.57 -8.64
N ALA A 69 37.82 49.50 -9.49
CA ALA A 69 38.17 50.85 -9.10
C ALA A 69 36.94 51.74 -8.79
N THR A 70 35.72 51.33 -9.26
CA THR A 70 34.51 52.15 -9.07
C THR A 70 34.17 52.35 -7.60
N LYS A 71 33.64 53.51 -7.28
CA LYS A 71 33.15 53.81 -5.93
C LYS A 71 32.07 52.81 -5.48
N ARG A 72 31.16 52.45 -6.39
CA ARG A 72 30.08 51.48 -6.14
C ARG A 72 30.59 50.12 -5.71
N HIS A 73 31.60 49.55 -6.39
CA HIS A 73 32.20 48.26 -6.00
C HIS A 73 32.89 48.34 -4.64
N LYS A 74 33.59 49.46 -4.35
CA LYS A 74 34.22 49.69 -3.04
C LYS A 74 33.20 49.87 -1.92
N ASP A 75 32.12 50.57 -2.17
CA ASP A 75 31.01 50.78 -1.20
C ASP A 75 30.29 49.46 -0.93
N ALA A 76 30.07 48.61 -1.95
CA ALA A 76 29.50 47.31 -1.79
C ALA A 76 30.40 46.37 -0.93
N ILE A 77 31.73 46.38 -1.14
CA ILE A 77 32.68 45.71 -0.28
C ILE A 77 32.61 46.23 1.17
N THR A 78 32.56 47.55 1.32
CA THR A 78 32.47 48.17 2.66
C THR A 78 31.17 47.79 3.38
N ALA A 79 30.06 47.73 2.65
CA ALA A 79 28.77 47.28 3.17
C ALA A 79 28.78 45.81 3.63
N ILE A 80 29.48 44.92 2.86
CA ILE A 80 29.67 43.51 3.28
C ILE A 80 30.49 43.46 4.57
N LEU A 81 31.62 44.15 4.63
CA LEU A 81 32.53 44.14 5.78
C LEU A 81 31.88 44.67 7.07
N MET A 82 31.07 45.74 6.92
CA MET A 82 30.38 46.35 8.06
C MET A 82 29.09 45.62 8.43
N ASN A 83 28.75 44.51 7.75
CA ASN A 83 27.52 43.75 7.97
C ASN A 83 26.27 44.69 7.90
N ARG A 84 26.31 45.69 7.03
CA ARG A 84 25.24 46.68 6.78
C ARG A 84 24.18 46.13 5.84
N LEU A 85 23.58 44.94 6.18
CA LEU A 85 22.22 44.67 5.75
C LEU A 85 21.36 45.79 6.34
N SER A 86 20.53 46.45 5.55
CA SER A 86 19.60 47.43 6.10
C SER A 86 18.77 46.76 7.19
N VAL A 87 18.40 47.48 8.25
CA VAL A 87 17.51 46.94 9.28
C VAL A 87 16.25 46.33 8.65
N PHE A 88 15.75 46.99 7.61
CA PHE A 88 14.63 46.52 6.83
C PHE A 88 14.90 45.17 6.12
N GLN A 89 16.10 44.94 5.53
CA GLN A 89 16.43 43.67 4.91
C GLN A 89 16.57 42.55 5.95
N LYS A 90 17.13 42.84 7.12
CA LYS A 90 17.19 41.89 8.25
C LYS A 90 15.79 41.51 8.76
N GLU A 91 14.89 42.49 8.84
CA GLU A 91 13.50 42.24 9.22
C GLU A 91 12.75 41.43 8.14
N LEU A 92 12.99 41.71 6.85
CA LEU A 92 12.40 40.94 5.75
C LEU A 92 12.90 39.47 5.77
N ASP A 93 14.21 39.25 5.95
CA ASP A 93 14.81 37.95 5.99
C ASP A 93 14.29 37.16 7.24
N HIS A 94 14.25 37.85 8.41
CA HIS A 94 13.70 37.29 9.62
C HIS A 94 12.19 36.93 9.49
N ASN A 95 11.40 37.83 8.93
CA ASN A 95 9.97 37.55 8.69
C ASN A 95 9.77 36.41 7.70
N ALA A 96 10.65 36.26 6.70
CA ALA A 96 10.61 35.15 5.77
C ALA A 96 10.95 33.82 6.46
N GLU A 97 11.97 33.80 7.33
CA GLU A 97 12.33 32.61 8.12
C GLU A 97 11.20 32.23 9.09
N VAL A 98 10.62 33.18 9.82
CA VAL A 98 9.49 32.95 10.74
C VAL A 98 8.27 32.42 9.94
N GLN A 99 8.03 32.92 8.73
CA GLN A 99 6.96 32.35 7.88
C GLN A 99 7.24 30.90 7.53
N VAL A 100 8.44 30.53 7.10
CA VAL A 100 8.80 29.14 6.79
C VAL A 100 8.51 28.23 7.99
N ASP A 101 9.00 28.58 9.17
CA ASP A 101 8.79 27.81 10.41
C ASP A 101 7.31 27.58 10.73
N VAL A 102 6.46 28.61 10.58
CA VAL A 102 5.02 28.49 10.87
C VAL A 102 4.34 27.55 9.87
N TYR A 103 4.68 27.63 8.57
CA TYR A 103 4.12 26.72 7.57
C TYR A 103 4.63 25.31 7.74
N GLU A 104 5.89 25.08 8.11
CA GLU A 104 6.41 23.76 8.44
C GLU A 104 5.60 23.13 9.57
N ARG A 105 5.35 23.85 10.68
CA ARG A 105 4.51 23.37 11.79
C ARG A 105 3.10 23.00 11.35
N VAL A 106 2.50 23.77 10.47
CA VAL A 106 1.17 23.48 9.91
C VAL A 106 1.22 22.22 9.04
N PHE A 107 2.24 22.06 8.17
CA PHE A 107 2.41 20.86 7.37
C PHE A 107 2.65 19.62 8.22
N TYR A 108 3.42 19.72 9.31
CA TYR A 108 3.55 18.62 10.28
C TYR A 108 2.20 18.23 10.89
N CYS A 109 1.39 19.20 11.31
CA CYS A 109 0.07 18.92 11.85
C CYS A 109 -0.86 18.25 10.81
N LEU A 110 -0.83 18.71 9.58
CA LEU A 110 -1.63 18.14 8.47
C LEU A 110 -1.15 16.73 8.12
N TYR A 111 0.15 16.53 8.05
CA TYR A 111 0.77 15.24 7.79
C TYR A 111 0.41 14.21 8.86
N TRP A 112 0.56 14.60 10.13
CA TRP A 112 0.21 13.76 11.27
C TRP A 112 -1.28 13.36 11.25
N LEU A 113 -2.19 14.33 11.05
CA LEU A 113 -3.62 14.03 10.92
C LEU A 113 -3.92 13.02 9.79
N ALA A 114 -3.23 13.16 8.66
CA ALA A 114 -3.43 12.25 7.53
C ALA A 114 -2.86 10.85 7.80
N LYS A 115 -1.73 10.73 8.50
CA LYS A 115 -1.13 9.44 8.93
C LYS A 115 -1.97 8.71 9.95
N GLU A 116 -2.61 9.44 10.88
CA GLU A 116 -3.48 8.89 11.94
C GLU A 116 -4.94 8.75 11.49
N ASP A 117 -5.23 8.88 10.20
CA ASP A 117 -6.58 8.78 9.61
C ASP A 117 -7.62 9.74 10.23
N ILE A 118 -7.16 10.83 10.88
CA ILE A 118 -8.02 11.80 11.54
C ILE A 118 -8.67 12.73 10.51
N ALA A 119 -9.96 13.00 10.70
CA ALA A 119 -10.74 13.84 9.77
C ALA A 119 -10.21 15.28 9.68
N ASN A 120 -10.11 15.81 8.45
CA ASN A 120 -9.55 17.13 8.15
C ASN A 120 -10.27 18.29 8.87
N VAL A 121 -11.54 18.11 9.27
CA VAL A 121 -12.29 19.09 10.06
C VAL A 121 -11.66 19.38 11.43
N LYS A 122 -10.83 18.45 11.94
CA LYS A 122 -10.10 18.59 13.21
C LYS A 122 -8.85 19.45 13.12
N VAL A 123 -8.39 19.81 11.90
CA VAL A 123 -7.17 20.63 11.68
C VAL A 123 -7.21 21.91 12.52
N LYS A 124 -8.31 22.67 12.46
CA LYS A 124 -8.43 23.94 13.20
C LYS A 124 -8.33 23.76 14.72
N SER A 125 -8.89 22.67 15.25
CA SER A 125 -8.82 22.34 16.68
C SER A 125 -7.39 21.95 17.07
N LEU A 126 -6.71 21.17 16.23
CA LEU A 126 -5.31 20.77 16.46
C LEU A 126 -4.38 21.99 16.45
N LEU A 127 -4.51 22.88 15.47
CA LEU A 127 -3.69 24.09 15.41
C LEU A 127 -3.90 25.01 16.63
N LYS A 128 -5.14 25.13 17.14
CA LYS A 128 -5.44 25.85 18.40
C LYS A 128 -4.79 25.16 19.61
N LEU A 129 -4.80 23.84 19.66
CA LEU A 129 -4.15 23.07 20.73
C LEU A 129 -2.62 23.30 20.72
N VAL A 130 -2.00 23.17 19.54
CA VAL A 130 -0.55 23.35 19.33
C VAL A 130 -0.14 24.78 19.73
N ALA A 131 -0.91 25.79 19.34
CA ALA A 131 -0.68 27.18 19.77
C ALA A 131 -0.80 27.33 21.30
N LYS A 132 -1.78 26.70 21.94
CA LYS A 132 -1.95 26.73 23.41
C LYS A 132 -0.81 26.02 24.14
N LEU A 133 -0.15 25.05 23.52
CA LEU A 133 1.01 24.34 24.05
C LEU A 133 2.33 25.12 23.85
N GLY A 134 2.27 26.34 23.33
CA GLY A 134 3.42 27.24 23.23
C GLY A 134 4.08 27.31 21.87
N CYS A 135 3.60 26.61 20.84
CA CYS A 135 4.11 26.78 19.49
C CYS A 135 3.56 28.08 18.90
N ASP A 136 4.45 28.95 18.44
CA ASP A 136 4.05 30.17 17.76
C ASP A 136 3.43 29.84 16.38
N MET A 137 2.16 30.22 16.22
CA MET A 137 1.37 30.07 14.98
C MET A 137 0.99 31.43 14.41
N SER A 138 1.58 32.52 14.92
CA SER A 138 1.36 33.87 14.43
C SER A 138 1.85 33.98 12.98
N GLY A 139 1.10 34.69 12.15
CA GLY A 139 1.44 34.80 10.71
C GLY A 139 0.84 33.74 9.81
N PHE A 140 0.20 32.68 10.31
CA PHE A 140 -0.52 31.72 9.49
C PHE A 140 -1.89 32.28 9.06
N ASN A 141 -2.03 32.58 7.78
CA ASN A 141 -3.22 33.25 7.22
C ASN A 141 -4.14 32.31 6.40
N HIS A 142 -3.71 31.06 6.13
CA HIS A 142 -4.44 30.12 5.28
C HIS A 142 -5.34 29.18 6.07
N THR A 143 -6.29 29.72 6.86
CA THR A 143 -7.16 28.96 7.76
C THR A 143 -8.44 28.42 7.11
N SER A 144 -8.64 28.61 5.80
CA SER A 144 -9.82 28.08 5.10
C SER A 144 -9.72 26.58 4.89
N VAL A 145 -10.87 25.89 4.81
CA VAL A 145 -10.93 24.46 4.50
C VAL A 145 -10.30 24.15 3.15
N GLY A 146 -10.52 25.02 2.15
CA GLY A 146 -9.89 24.89 0.82
C GLY A 146 -8.36 24.98 0.88
N SER A 147 -7.81 25.86 1.73
CA SER A 147 -6.35 25.96 1.90
C SER A 147 -5.75 24.68 2.49
N PHE A 148 -6.36 24.11 3.53
CA PHE A 148 -5.91 22.85 4.12
C PHE A 148 -6.03 21.68 3.14
N ARG A 149 -7.13 21.66 2.35
CA ARG A 149 -7.27 20.69 1.27
C ARG A 149 -6.09 20.78 0.28
N ASN A 150 -5.80 21.98 -0.22
CA ASN A 150 -4.70 22.16 -1.18
C ASN A 150 -3.33 21.83 -0.59
N MET A 151 -3.12 22.09 0.70
CA MET A 151 -1.88 21.69 1.39
C MET A 151 -1.74 20.17 1.50
N LEU A 152 -2.82 19.44 1.79
CA LEU A 152 -2.83 17.98 1.83
C LEU A 152 -2.64 17.37 0.43
N LEU A 153 -3.26 17.94 -0.60
CA LEU A 153 -3.04 17.52 -1.99
C LEU A 153 -1.58 17.71 -2.39
N LEU A 154 -0.96 18.83 -2.01
CA LEU A 154 0.45 19.07 -2.27
C LEU A 154 1.37 18.07 -1.56
N LEU A 155 1.07 17.71 -0.30
CA LEU A 155 1.80 16.64 0.41
C LEU A 155 1.71 15.31 -0.34
N GLY A 156 0.51 14.91 -0.76
CA GLY A 156 0.31 13.72 -1.58
C GLY A 156 1.09 13.76 -2.89
N GLU A 157 1.06 14.90 -3.60
CA GLU A 157 1.81 15.12 -4.84
C GLU A 157 3.33 14.99 -4.63
N MET A 158 3.86 15.59 -3.54
CA MET A 158 5.29 15.51 -3.24
C MET A 158 5.75 14.08 -2.99
N ILE A 159 4.98 13.29 -2.23
CA ILE A 159 5.24 11.88 -1.99
C ILE A 159 5.17 11.09 -3.31
N GLN A 160 4.15 11.34 -4.14
CA GLN A 160 4.00 10.66 -5.42
C GLN A 160 5.20 10.93 -6.34
N ASN A 161 5.65 12.17 -6.42
CA ASN A 161 6.81 12.54 -7.23
C ASN A 161 8.09 11.86 -6.75
N GLU A 162 8.29 11.68 -5.43
CA GLU A 162 9.43 10.92 -4.89
C GLU A 162 9.35 9.44 -5.31
N VAL A 163 8.17 8.82 -5.22
CA VAL A 163 7.96 7.42 -5.65
C VAL A 163 8.27 7.27 -7.13
N ILE A 164 7.68 8.11 -7.99
CA ILE A 164 7.85 8.01 -9.44
C ILE A 164 9.30 8.27 -9.85
N SER A 165 9.99 9.24 -9.24
CA SER A 165 11.39 9.54 -9.54
C SER A 165 12.35 8.40 -9.15
N ALA A 166 11.96 7.55 -8.20
CA ALA A 166 12.74 6.38 -7.79
C ALA A 166 12.60 5.19 -8.76
N VAL A 167 11.59 5.19 -9.64
CA VAL A 167 11.39 4.15 -10.66
C VAL A 167 12.35 4.40 -11.83
N THR A 168 13.50 3.77 -11.81
CA THR A 168 14.58 3.98 -12.80
C THR A 168 14.92 2.74 -13.63
N GLY A 169 14.01 1.76 -13.66
CA GLY A 169 14.17 0.48 -14.38
C GLY A 169 12.88 -0.32 -14.41
N PRO A 170 12.93 -1.62 -14.71
CA PRO A 170 11.78 -2.51 -14.77
C PRO A 170 10.90 -2.42 -13.53
N PHE A 171 9.59 -2.48 -13.75
CA PHE A 171 8.60 -2.48 -12.66
C PHE A 171 7.45 -3.44 -12.94
N GLY A 172 6.77 -3.84 -11.88
CA GLY A 172 5.52 -4.58 -11.90
C GLY A 172 4.38 -3.80 -11.29
N VAL A 173 3.18 -4.01 -11.78
CA VAL A 173 1.96 -3.38 -11.26
C VAL A 173 1.01 -4.45 -10.71
N MET A 174 0.46 -4.17 -9.54
CA MET A 174 -0.58 -4.96 -8.87
C MET A 174 -1.85 -4.14 -8.84
N VAL A 175 -2.98 -4.74 -9.20
CA VAL A 175 -4.28 -4.06 -9.26
C VAL A 175 -5.34 -4.89 -8.58
N ASP A 176 -6.23 -4.21 -7.88
CA ASP A 176 -7.42 -4.79 -7.27
C ASP A 176 -8.61 -3.83 -7.42
N ASP A 177 -9.81 -4.38 -7.49
CA ASP A 177 -11.04 -3.61 -7.60
C ASP A 177 -11.79 -3.63 -6.27
N MET A 178 -12.44 -2.53 -5.95
CA MET A 178 -13.25 -2.42 -4.75
C MET A 178 -14.45 -1.50 -4.95
N THR A 179 -15.56 -1.83 -4.31
CA THR A 179 -16.65 -0.88 -4.13
C THR A 179 -16.46 -0.14 -2.80
N ASP A 180 -16.44 1.19 -2.84
CA ASP A 180 -16.30 2.00 -1.64
C ASP A 180 -17.64 2.21 -0.93
N ILE A 181 -17.63 2.88 0.24
CA ILE A 181 -18.85 3.11 1.05
C ILE A 181 -19.88 4.04 0.38
N ALA A 182 -19.49 4.77 -0.66
CA ALA A 182 -20.36 5.58 -1.48
C ALA A 182 -20.87 4.84 -2.73
N ASN A 183 -20.68 3.51 -2.81
CA ASN A 183 -20.99 2.65 -3.94
C ASN A 183 -20.29 3.06 -5.24
N LEU A 184 -19.08 3.62 -5.13
CA LEU A 184 -18.24 3.90 -6.28
C LEU A 184 -17.29 2.72 -6.51
N GLU A 185 -17.22 2.25 -7.73
CA GLU A 185 -16.21 1.27 -8.15
C GLU A 185 -14.86 1.93 -8.31
N GLN A 186 -13.91 1.51 -7.48
CA GLN A 186 -12.55 2.03 -7.41
C GLN A 186 -11.57 0.96 -7.85
N MET A 187 -10.60 1.33 -8.68
CA MET A 187 -9.41 0.53 -8.97
C MET A 187 -8.26 1.07 -8.15
N ILE A 188 -7.61 0.21 -7.37
CA ILE A 188 -6.42 0.54 -6.61
C ILE A 188 -5.19 -0.11 -7.23
N GLY A 189 -4.15 0.69 -7.47
CA GLY A 189 -2.90 0.25 -8.10
C GLY A 189 -1.69 0.42 -7.18
N PHE A 190 -0.79 -0.57 -7.20
CA PHE A 190 0.51 -0.54 -6.54
C PHE A 190 1.60 -0.86 -7.55
N ILE A 191 2.77 -0.25 -7.37
CA ILE A 191 3.96 -0.46 -8.19
C ILE A 191 5.07 -1.12 -7.38
N GLN A 192 5.71 -2.14 -7.94
CA GLN A 192 6.89 -2.79 -7.38
C GLN A 192 8.10 -2.53 -8.28
N TYR A 193 9.17 -2.01 -7.72
CA TYR A 193 10.40 -1.66 -8.45
C TYR A 193 11.63 -1.84 -7.57
N TYR A 194 12.81 -1.89 -8.19
CA TYR A 194 14.07 -1.87 -7.48
C TYR A 194 14.55 -0.43 -7.30
N ASN A 195 14.58 0.03 -6.06
CA ASN A 195 15.08 1.37 -5.73
C ASN A 195 16.62 1.33 -5.65
N ARG A 196 17.27 1.99 -6.60
CA ARG A 196 18.75 2.01 -6.68
C ARG A 196 19.39 2.85 -5.59
N GLY A 197 18.65 3.78 -4.98
CA GLY A 197 19.14 4.59 -3.85
C GLY A 197 19.20 3.82 -2.54
N SER A 198 18.15 3.02 -2.25
CA SER A 198 18.09 2.16 -1.06
C SER A 198 18.64 0.74 -1.27
N GLU A 199 18.96 0.37 -2.52
CA GLU A 199 19.37 -0.97 -2.95
C GLU A 199 18.39 -2.08 -2.55
N LYS A 200 17.07 -1.79 -2.60
CA LYS A 200 16.00 -2.69 -2.18
C LYS A 200 14.84 -2.69 -3.17
N VAL A 201 14.11 -3.80 -3.16
CA VAL A 201 12.79 -3.86 -3.80
C VAL A 201 11.80 -3.10 -2.93
N GLU A 202 11.08 -2.18 -3.53
CA GLU A 202 10.05 -1.40 -2.86
C GLU A 202 8.69 -1.62 -3.54
N VAL A 203 7.65 -1.65 -2.71
CA VAL A 203 6.26 -1.64 -3.16
C VAL A 203 5.61 -0.35 -2.66
N LYS A 204 5.05 0.41 -3.58
CA LYS A 204 4.44 1.70 -3.29
C LYS A 204 3.03 1.78 -3.89
N PHE A 205 2.15 2.50 -3.21
CA PHE A 205 0.86 2.89 -3.76
C PHE A 205 1.08 3.76 -5.00
N LEU A 206 0.37 3.46 -6.09
CA LEU A 206 0.51 4.14 -7.38
C LEU A 206 -0.70 5.04 -7.66
N CYS A 207 -1.92 4.49 -7.57
CA CYS A 207 -3.13 5.21 -7.94
C CYS A 207 -4.39 4.66 -7.25
N LEU A 208 -5.40 5.50 -7.19
CA LEU A 208 -6.78 5.14 -6.84
C LEU A 208 -7.73 5.84 -7.83
N GLU A 209 -8.30 5.09 -8.77
CA GLU A 209 -9.10 5.64 -9.86
C GLU A 209 -10.54 5.15 -9.78
N ASN A 210 -11.52 6.05 -9.99
CA ASN A 210 -12.92 5.69 -10.07
C ASN A 210 -13.20 5.12 -11.47
N VAL A 211 -13.47 3.82 -11.54
CA VAL A 211 -13.64 3.10 -12.82
C VAL A 211 -14.81 3.62 -13.63
N LEU A 212 -15.89 4.02 -12.98
CA LEU A 212 -17.11 4.52 -13.62
C LEU A 212 -17.12 6.05 -13.81
N ALA A 213 -16.00 6.76 -13.60
CA ALA A 213 -15.94 8.21 -13.82
C ALA A 213 -16.03 8.60 -15.30
N SER A 214 -15.50 7.75 -16.17
CA SER A 214 -15.42 7.99 -17.64
C SER A 214 -16.14 6.94 -18.49
N SER A 215 -16.77 5.93 -17.86
CA SER A 215 -17.43 4.83 -18.54
C SER A 215 -18.67 4.35 -17.77
N ASP A 216 -19.65 3.80 -18.48
CA ASP A 216 -20.85 3.22 -17.87
C ASP A 216 -20.66 1.75 -17.45
N ALA A 217 -19.47 1.16 -17.68
CA ALA A 217 -19.18 -0.22 -17.36
C ALA A 217 -17.73 -0.40 -16.87
N ALA A 218 -17.56 -1.20 -15.82
CA ALA A 218 -16.26 -1.64 -15.31
C ALA A 218 -15.75 -2.86 -16.09
N ASP A 219 -15.62 -2.71 -17.40
CA ASP A 219 -15.12 -3.78 -18.26
C ASP A 219 -13.60 -3.77 -18.42
N SER A 220 -13.08 -4.79 -19.08
CA SER A 220 -11.64 -4.93 -19.29
C SER A 220 -11.04 -3.81 -20.13
N LEU A 221 -11.82 -3.21 -21.04
CA LEU A 221 -11.37 -2.11 -21.88
C LEU A 221 -11.17 -0.84 -21.03
N THR A 222 -12.16 -0.51 -20.22
CA THR A 222 -12.13 0.64 -19.30
C THR A 222 -10.96 0.53 -18.34
N ILE A 223 -10.79 -0.61 -17.67
CA ILE A 223 -9.69 -0.82 -16.72
C ILE A 223 -8.34 -0.74 -17.42
N THR A 224 -8.20 -1.29 -18.62
CA THR A 224 -6.96 -1.20 -19.40
C THR A 224 -6.64 0.26 -19.75
N SER A 225 -7.62 1.03 -20.22
CA SER A 225 -7.44 2.45 -20.57
C SER A 225 -6.99 3.26 -19.36
N ILE A 226 -7.64 3.08 -18.20
CA ILE A 226 -7.27 3.75 -16.95
C ILE A 226 -5.82 3.42 -16.57
N LEU A 227 -5.41 2.15 -16.65
CA LEU A 227 -4.03 1.75 -16.33
C LEU A 227 -3.00 2.41 -17.25
N LEU A 228 -3.28 2.43 -18.55
CA LEU A 228 -2.40 3.08 -19.53
C LEU A 228 -2.32 4.59 -19.30
N GLU A 229 -3.46 5.24 -18.99
CA GLU A 229 -3.51 6.67 -18.63
C GLU A 229 -2.72 6.96 -17.36
N VAL A 230 -2.77 6.09 -16.33
CA VAL A 230 -1.97 6.24 -15.10
C VAL A 230 -0.47 6.15 -15.40
N ILE A 231 -0.04 5.20 -16.22
CA ILE A 231 1.38 5.06 -16.64
C ILE A 231 1.84 6.31 -17.39
N GLU A 232 1.01 6.82 -18.29
CA GLU A 232 1.30 8.03 -19.08
C GLU A 232 1.30 9.30 -18.22
N LYS A 233 0.28 9.49 -17.36
CA LYS A 233 0.17 10.60 -16.39
C LYS A 233 1.43 10.74 -15.52
N HIS A 234 2.00 9.62 -15.11
CA HIS A 234 3.22 9.58 -14.29
C HIS A 234 4.50 9.53 -15.12
N SER A 235 4.41 9.60 -16.45
CA SER A 235 5.56 9.52 -17.37
C SER A 235 6.45 8.30 -17.13
N LEU A 236 5.85 7.18 -16.70
CA LEU A 236 6.54 5.90 -16.54
C LEU A 236 6.83 5.31 -17.92
N ASN A 237 8.01 4.72 -18.08
CA ASN A 237 8.39 4.11 -19.34
C ASN A 237 7.63 2.79 -19.53
N PHE A 238 6.82 2.70 -20.59
CA PHE A 238 6.05 1.49 -20.93
C PHE A 238 6.95 0.27 -21.17
N ASP A 239 8.15 0.48 -21.71
CA ASP A 239 9.11 -0.60 -21.94
C ASP A 239 9.67 -1.22 -20.63
N TRP A 240 9.51 -0.52 -19.49
CA TRP A 240 9.87 -1.03 -18.17
C TRP A 240 8.72 -1.75 -17.47
N PHE A 241 7.50 -1.70 -17.99
CA PHE A 241 6.35 -2.41 -17.45
C PHE A 241 6.45 -3.90 -17.82
N LYS A 242 7.01 -4.74 -16.93
CA LYS A 242 7.35 -6.14 -17.21
C LYS A 242 6.44 -7.16 -16.53
N SER A 243 5.66 -6.76 -15.52
CA SER A 243 4.74 -7.68 -14.86
C SER A 243 3.45 -7.01 -14.39
N PHE A 244 2.36 -7.75 -14.51
CA PHE A 244 1.02 -7.35 -14.10
C PHE A 244 0.41 -8.44 -13.23
N VAL A 245 -0.09 -8.08 -12.04
CA VAL A 245 -0.76 -9.00 -11.11
C VAL A 245 -2.15 -8.49 -10.80
N SER A 246 -3.12 -9.39 -10.87
CA SER A 246 -4.50 -9.14 -10.47
C SER A 246 -5.10 -10.39 -9.83
N ASP A 247 -6.34 -10.31 -9.40
CA ASP A 247 -7.14 -11.46 -9.04
C ASP A 247 -7.45 -12.35 -10.25
N GLY A 248 -8.20 -13.42 -10.04
CA GLY A 248 -8.57 -14.37 -11.11
C GLY A 248 -9.88 -14.04 -11.83
N ALA A 249 -10.43 -12.85 -11.67
CA ALA A 249 -11.66 -12.44 -12.35
C ALA A 249 -11.49 -12.50 -13.88
N SER A 250 -12.53 -12.93 -14.58
CA SER A 250 -12.49 -13.07 -16.07
C SER A 250 -12.22 -11.74 -16.76
N VAL A 251 -12.64 -10.62 -16.17
CA VAL A 251 -12.34 -9.26 -16.63
C VAL A 251 -10.83 -9.01 -16.62
N MET A 252 -10.11 -9.50 -15.62
CA MET A 252 -8.66 -9.30 -15.46
C MET A 252 -7.83 -10.29 -16.29
N VAL A 253 -8.13 -11.60 -16.19
CA VAL A 253 -7.26 -12.67 -16.74
C VAL A 253 -7.85 -13.39 -17.94
N GLY A 254 -9.02 -12.99 -18.46
CA GLY A 254 -9.68 -13.63 -19.60
C GLY A 254 -8.78 -13.72 -20.82
N GLU A 255 -8.65 -14.94 -21.40
CA GLU A 255 -7.71 -15.22 -22.49
C GLU A 255 -7.97 -14.42 -23.77
N ARG A 256 -9.23 -14.08 -24.06
CA ARG A 256 -9.60 -13.37 -25.30
C ARG A 256 -9.61 -11.85 -25.17
N SER A 257 -10.06 -11.33 -24.05
CA SER A 257 -10.34 -9.90 -23.89
C SER A 257 -10.07 -9.34 -22.49
N GLY A 258 -9.45 -10.11 -21.59
CA GLY A 258 -9.09 -9.64 -20.25
C GLY A 258 -8.05 -8.53 -20.28
N VAL A 259 -7.96 -7.77 -19.20
CA VAL A 259 -6.98 -6.67 -19.02
C VAL A 259 -5.56 -7.15 -19.33
N ALA A 260 -5.14 -8.30 -18.77
CA ALA A 260 -3.83 -8.88 -19.01
C ALA A 260 -3.56 -9.15 -20.50
N THR A 261 -4.59 -9.62 -21.25
CA THR A 261 -4.49 -9.90 -22.70
C THR A 261 -4.37 -8.60 -23.50
N ARG A 262 -5.14 -7.56 -23.12
CA ARG A 262 -5.09 -6.24 -23.76
C ARG A 262 -3.76 -5.53 -23.51
N LEU A 263 -3.23 -5.58 -22.29
CA LEU A 263 -1.91 -5.04 -21.98
C LEU A 263 -0.78 -5.72 -22.75
N LYS A 264 -0.85 -7.04 -22.95
CA LYS A 264 0.11 -7.78 -23.79
C LYS A 264 0.00 -7.45 -25.29
N ALA A 265 -1.15 -6.98 -25.74
CA ALA A 265 -1.38 -6.59 -27.13
C ALA A 265 -0.98 -5.13 -27.40
N ASP A 266 -0.66 -4.33 -26.40
CA ASP A 266 -0.18 -2.95 -26.58
C ASP A 266 1.29 -2.97 -27.02
N GLU A 267 1.55 -2.42 -28.21
CA GLU A 267 2.90 -2.41 -28.83
C GLU A 267 3.96 -1.69 -28.00
N ARG A 268 3.55 -0.79 -27.08
CA ARG A 268 4.46 -0.07 -26.17
C ARG A 268 4.95 -0.94 -25.02
N ILE A 269 4.26 -2.06 -24.73
CA ILE A 269 4.54 -2.95 -23.60
C ILE A 269 5.11 -4.26 -24.13
N GLN A 270 6.42 -4.45 -23.99
CA GLN A 270 7.09 -5.64 -24.49
C GLN A 270 7.32 -6.68 -23.39
N SER A 271 7.12 -7.96 -23.74
CA SER A 271 7.43 -9.11 -22.87
C SER A 271 6.75 -9.06 -21.48
N LEU A 272 5.50 -8.57 -21.42
CA LEU A 272 4.71 -8.50 -20.19
C LEU A 272 4.36 -9.90 -19.68
N ILE A 273 4.64 -10.16 -18.41
CA ILE A 273 4.18 -11.35 -17.69
C ILE A 273 2.94 -10.97 -16.87
N SER A 274 1.84 -11.69 -17.08
CA SER A 274 0.69 -11.59 -16.18
C SER A 274 0.67 -12.76 -15.21
N VAL A 275 0.53 -12.45 -13.94
CA VAL A 275 0.47 -13.42 -12.85
C VAL A 275 -0.90 -13.33 -12.18
N HIS A 276 -1.63 -14.43 -12.15
CA HIS A 276 -2.81 -14.55 -11.30
C HIS A 276 -2.35 -14.68 -9.84
N CYS A 277 -2.83 -13.80 -8.96
CA CYS A 277 -2.46 -13.70 -7.55
C CYS A 277 -2.37 -15.07 -6.87
N VAL A 278 -1.21 -15.38 -6.28
CA VAL A 278 -0.96 -16.68 -5.63
C VAL A 278 -1.86 -16.91 -4.42
N CYS A 279 -2.23 -15.85 -3.68
CA CYS A 279 -3.18 -15.95 -2.57
C CYS A 279 -4.57 -16.34 -3.07
N HIS A 280 -5.01 -15.75 -4.17
CA HIS A 280 -6.29 -16.08 -4.78
C HIS A 280 -6.30 -17.49 -5.37
N LYS A 281 -5.22 -17.94 -6.02
CA LYS A 281 -5.07 -19.33 -6.47
C LYS A 281 -5.15 -20.33 -5.32
N LEU A 282 -4.52 -20.04 -4.19
CA LEU A 282 -4.63 -20.89 -2.99
C LEU A 282 -6.07 -20.92 -2.47
N ALA A 283 -6.75 -19.77 -2.43
CA ALA A 283 -8.15 -19.70 -2.02
C ALA A 283 -9.07 -20.54 -2.95
N LEU A 284 -8.83 -20.48 -4.27
CA LEU A 284 -9.56 -21.29 -5.23
C LEU A 284 -9.29 -22.81 -5.04
N ALA A 285 -8.04 -23.22 -4.86
CA ALA A 285 -7.69 -24.63 -4.58
C ALA A 285 -8.42 -25.18 -3.35
N CYS A 286 -8.50 -24.37 -2.32
CA CYS A 286 -9.24 -24.72 -1.12
C CYS A 286 -10.76 -24.75 -1.35
N THR A 287 -11.31 -23.84 -2.16
CA THR A 287 -12.75 -23.84 -2.51
C THR A 287 -13.12 -25.05 -3.36
N ASP A 288 -12.29 -25.43 -4.34
CA ASP A 288 -12.47 -26.64 -5.12
C ASP A 288 -12.54 -27.87 -4.20
N THR A 289 -11.59 -27.97 -3.26
CA THR A 289 -11.57 -29.05 -2.27
C THR A 289 -12.84 -29.10 -1.40
N LEU A 290 -13.42 -27.95 -1.05
CA LEU A 290 -14.70 -27.92 -0.33
C LEU A 290 -15.86 -28.41 -1.17
N ASN A 291 -15.88 -28.12 -2.45
CA ASN A 291 -16.92 -28.58 -3.36
C ASN A 291 -16.87 -30.09 -3.54
N ASP A 292 -15.66 -30.68 -3.51
CA ASP A 292 -15.45 -32.12 -3.61
C ASP A 292 -15.85 -32.88 -2.33
N LEU A 293 -15.92 -32.19 -1.17
CA LEU A 293 -16.13 -32.82 0.15
C LEU A 293 -17.36 -32.25 0.86
N ALA A 294 -18.53 -32.80 0.52
CA ALA A 294 -19.82 -32.37 1.08
C ALA A 294 -19.86 -32.28 2.62
N THR A 295 -19.11 -33.15 3.33
CA THR A 295 -19.04 -33.13 4.81
C THR A 295 -18.44 -31.83 5.35
N ILE A 296 -17.36 -31.35 4.72
CA ILE A 296 -16.67 -30.13 5.15
C ILE A 296 -17.50 -28.89 4.78
N LYS A 297 -18.10 -28.88 3.56
CA LYS A 297 -19.03 -27.82 3.12
C LYS A 297 -20.23 -27.71 4.08
N LYS A 298 -20.83 -28.87 4.49
CA LYS A 298 -21.91 -28.87 5.46
C LYS A 298 -21.49 -28.29 6.81
N MET A 299 -20.26 -28.57 7.27
CA MET A 299 -19.73 -28.02 8.50
C MET A 299 -19.56 -26.50 8.40
N GLN A 300 -18.98 -25.98 7.31
CA GLN A 300 -18.85 -24.53 7.08
C GLN A 300 -20.22 -23.84 7.12
N ASN A 301 -21.23 -24.43 6.46
CA ASN A 301 -22.60 -23.91 6.50
C ASN A 301 -23.18 -23.89 7.90
N THR A 302 -22.93 -24.96 8.70
CA THR A 302 -23.37 -25.02 10.10
C THR A 302 -22.74 -23.92 10.94
N LEU A 303 -21.44 -23.66 10.79
CA LEU A 303 -20.73 -22.59 11.50
C LEU A 303 -21.23 -21.19 11.06
N ASN A 304 -21.52 -20.99 9.78
CA ASN A 304 -22.11 -19.75 9.28
C ASN A 304 -23.54 -19.54 9.80
N THR A 305 -24.35 -20.59 9.89
CA THR A 305 -25.70 -20.51 10.47
C THR A 305 -25.62 -20.15 11.94
N LEU A 306 -24.68 -20.74 12.69
CA LEU A 306 -24.46 -20.41 14.09
C LEU A 306 -23.99 -18.94 14.26
N TRP A 307 -23.06 -18.50 13.42
CA TRP A 307 -22.60 -17.12 13.44
C TRP A 307 -23.74 -16.15 13.15
N ARG A 308 -24.54 -16.37 12.07
CA ARG A 308 -25.71 -15.53 11.73
C ARG A 308 -26.76 -15.51 12.85
N LEU A 309 -27.00 -16.65 13.53
CA LEU A 309 -27.92 -16.74 14.65
C LEU A 309 -27.57 -15.77 15.80
N LEU A 310 -26.27 -15.64 16.06
CA LEU A 310 -25.75 -14.76 17.10
C LEU A 310 -25.66 -13.29 16.61
N ASP A 311 -25.13 -13.07 15.41
CA ASP A 311 -24.91 -11.73 14.84
C ASP A 311 -26.23 -10.98 14.63
N ASN A 312 -27.28 -11.68 14.20
CA ASN A 312 -28.60 -11.09 13.98
C ASN A 312 -29.40 -10.83 15.28
N SER A 313 -28.85 -11.18 16.46
CA SER A 313 -29.59 -11.03 17.72
C SER A 313 -28.69 -10.65 18.90
N ASN A 314 -28.72 -9.38 19.27
CA ASN A 314 -28.01 -8.90 20.46
C ASN A 314 -28.41 -9.63 21.74
N LYS A 315 -29.68 -10.04 21.88
CA LYS A 315 -30.15 -10.87 23.02
C LYS A 315 -29.43 -12.20 23.06
N LYS A 316 -29.36 -12.93 21.93
CA LYS A 316 -28.71 -14.24 21.84
C LYS A 316 -27.20 -14.13 22.06
N THR A 317 -26.57 -13.11 21.48
CA THR A 317 -25.13 -12.83 21.69
C THR A 317 -24.86 -12.57 23.18
N ALA A 318 -25.64 -11.74 23.86
CA ALA A 318 -25.46 -11.48 25.29
C ALA A 318 -25.61 -12.77 26.14
N ILE A 319 -26.60 -13.62 25.82
CA ILE A 319 -26.79 -14.91 26.51
C ILE A 319 -25.58 -15.82 26.25
N PHE A 320 -25.12 -15.91 25.00
CA PHE A 320 -23.95 -16.71 24.65
C PHE A 320 -22.67 -16.28 25.39
N LEU A 321 -22.38 -14.97 25.43
CA LEU A 321 -21.23 -14.42 26.15
C LEU A 321 -21.32 -14.72 27.66
N LYS A 322 -22.53 -14.63 28.26
CA LYS A 322 -22.76 -15.00 29.65
C LYS A 322 -22.50 -16.50 29.89
N VAL A 323 -22.96 -17.38 28.99
CA VAL A 323 -22.68 -18.83 29.05
C VAL A 323 -21.19 -19.12 28.93
N GLN A 324 -20.45 -18.39 28.08
CA GLN A 324 -18.98 -18.54 28.00
C GLN A 324 -18.29 -18.23 29.34
N LEU A 325 -18.73 -17.18 30.04
CA LEU A 325 -18.18 -16.85 31.37
C LEU A 325 -18.49 -17.95 32.40
N GLU A 326 -19.74 -18.41 32.46
CA GLU A 326 -20.16 -19.48 33.37
C GLU A 326 -19.38 -20.80 33.13
N VAL A 327 -19.19 -21.18 31.86
CA VAL A 327 -18.40 -22.38 31.49
C VAL A 327 -16.92 -22.19 31.85
N SER A 328 -16.38 -20.98 31.68
CA SER A 328 -14.99 -20.68 32.05
C SER A 328 -14.75 -20.71 33.55
N GLU A 329 -15.69 -20.26 34.37
CA GLU A 329 -15.62 -20.33 35.85
C GLU A 329 -15.58 -21.75 36.37
N ILE A 330 -16.38 -22.66 35.77
CA ILE A 330 -16.40 -24.07 36.10
C ILE A 330 -15.05 -24.76 35.77
N THR A 331 -14.41 -24.30 34.67
CA THR A 331 -13.12 -24.90 34.22
C THR A 331 -11.91 -24.28 34.95
N LEU A 332 -12.04 -23.13 35.57
CA LEU A 332 -10.98 -22.39 36.27
C LEU A 332 -10.69 -22.79 37.72
N SER A 333 -11.32 -23.89 38.21
CA SER A 333 -11.01 -24.44 39.54
C SER A 333 -9.54 -24.91 39.70
N ASN A 334 -8.72 -24.81 38.66
CA ASN A 334 -7.26 -24.99 38.70
C ASN A 334 -6.51 -23.66 38.66
N LYS A 335 -5.75 -23.37 39.69
CA LYS A 335 -5.18 -22.13 40.20
C LYS A 335 -4.28 -21.27 39.31
N ASN A 336 -4.13 -21.47 37.97
CA ASN A 336 -3.14 -20.76 37.16
C ASN A 336 -3.62 -20.27 35.78
N SER A 337 -4.91 -20.12 35.51
CA SER A 337 -5.37 -19.63 34.21
C SER A 337 -5.85 -18.17 34.29
N GLN A 338 -5.27 -17.33 33.44
CA GLN A 338 -5.75 -15.97 33.20
C GLN A 338 -7.25 -15.96 32.86
N LYS A 339 -8.02 -15.03 33.43
CA LYS A 339 -9.44 -14.81 33.13
C LYS A 339 -9.64 -14.74 31.61
N LYS A 340 -10.24 -15.76 31.00
CA LYS A 340 -10.59 -15.72 29.57
C LYS A 340 -11.70 -14.71 29.36
N ILE A 341 -11.44 -13.73 28.54
CA ILE A 341 -12.45 -12.75 28.11
C ILE A 341 -13.43 -13.45 27.17
N ALA A 342 -14.73 -13.26 27.39
CA ALA A 342 -15.77 -13.77 26.49
C ALA A 342 -15.60 -13.13 25.10
N LYS A 343 -15.57 -13.97 24.04
CA LYS A 343 -15.33 -13.51 22.65
C LYS A 343 -16.51 -13.86 21.75
N LYS A 344 -16.86 -12.95 20.84
CA LYS A 344 -17.81 -13.26 19.76
C LYS A 344 -17.23 -14.34 18.83
N LEU A 345 -18.12 -15.17 18.26
CA LEU A 345 -17.72 -16.12 17.22
C LEU A 345 -17.34 -15.36 15.93
N LYS A 346 -16.38 -15.91 15.20
CA LYS A 346 -15.92 -15.36 13.92
C LYS A 346 -16.74 -15.96 12.76
N LYS A 347 -16.96 -15.18 11.70
CA LYS A 347 -17.64 -15.62 10.47
C LYS A 347 -16.73 -16.53 9.65
N ALA A 348 -17.26 -17.63 9.14
CA ALA A 348 -16.54 -18.51 8.22
C ALA A 348 -16.79 -18.04 6.77
N CYS A 349 -15.95 -17.10 6.27
CA CYS A 349 -16.05 -16.62 4.90
C CYS A 349 -15.57 -17.68 3.90
N GLN A 350 -16.25 -17.79 2.74
CA GLN A 350 -15.89 -18.79 1.72
C GLN A 350 -14.65 -18.39 0.94
N THR A 351 -14.45 -17.10 0.70
CA THR A 351 -13.36 -16.56 -0.12
C THR A 351 -12.10 -16.25 0.66
N ARG A 352 -12.16 -16.12 2.00
CA ARG A 352 -11.03 -15.78 2.88
C ARG A 352 -10.74 -16.91 3.87
N TRP A 353 -9.80 -17.78 3.53
CA TRP A 353 -9.43 -18.97 4.32
C TRP A 353 -8.91 -18.66 5.72
N LEU A 354 -8.25 -17.53 5.90
CA LEU A 354 -7.86 -17.02 7.21
C LEU A 354 -9.07 -16.89 8.14
N SER A 355 -10.21 -16.40 7.63
CA SER A 355 -11.45 -16.28 8.41
C SER A 355 -12.08 -17.65 8.73
N PHE A 356 -11.98 -18.62 7.82
CA PHE A 356 -12.48 -19.98 8.08
C PHE A 356 -11.67 -20.69 9.17
N ASN A 357 -10.33 -20.59 9.14
CA ASN A 357 -9.48 -21.09 10.22
C ASN A 357 -9.85 -20.43 11.56
N ALA A 358 -9.99 -19.11 11.58
CA ALA A 358 -10.37 -18.37 12.77
C ALA A 358 -11.77 -18.76 13.29
N ALA A 359 -12.75 -19.03 12.41
CA ALA A 359 -14.08 -19.50 12.79
C ALA A 359 -14.04 -20.91 13.39
N VAL A 360 -13.29 -21.83 12.76
CA VAL A 360 -13.10 -23.20 13.28
C VAL A 360 -12.42 -23.17 14.65
N GLN A 361 -11.37 -22.37 14.80
CA GLN A 361 -10.64 -22.23 16.05
C GLN A 361 -11.53 -21.64 17.16
N SER A 362 -12.29 -20.57 16.85
CA SER A 362 -13.24 -19.95 17.79
C SER A 362 -14.36 -20.91 18.20
N ALA A 363 -14.90 -21.69 17.24
CA ALA A 363 -15.91 -22.69 17.52
C ALA A 363 -15.37 -23.83 18.38
N TRP A 364 -14.13 -24.30 18.14
CA TRP A 364 -13.49 -25.34 18.96
C TRP A 364 -13.22 -24.85 20.40
N GLU A 365 -12.67 -23.65 20.57
CA GLU A 365 -12.39 -23.06 21.89
C GLU A 365 -13.67 -22.85 22.72
N SER A 366 -14.77 -22.50 22.08
CA SER A 366 -16.06 -22.22 22.72
C SER A 366 -17.06 -23.37 22.63
N PHE A 367 -16.65 -24.55 22.17
CA PHE A 367 -17.58 -25.63 21.82
C PHE A 367 -18.53 -26.01 22.96
N SER A 368 -18.02 -26.16 24.18
CA SER A 368 -18.85 -26.47 25.36
C SER A 368 -19.87 -25.36 25.65
N ALA A 369 -19.47 -24.09 25.52
CA ALA A 369 -20.37 -22.94 25.68
C ALA A 369 -21.41 -22.87 24.57
N ILE A 370 -21.05 -23.20 23.33
CA ILE A 370 -21.99 -23.28 22.19
C ILE A 370 -23.07 -24.33 22.47
N ILE A 371 -22.68 -25.53 22.86
CA ILE A 371 -23.65 -26.58 23.15
C ILE A 371 -24.56 -26.20 24.32
N GLN A 372 -24.03 -25.66 25.41
CA GLN A 372 -24.82 -25.16 26.55
C GLN A 372 -25.81 -24.06 26.13
N PHE A 373 -25.35 -23.09 25.31
CA PHE A 373 -26.20 -22.05 24.78
C PHE A 373 -27.34 -22.61 23.94
N LEU A 374 -27.03 -23.55 23.01
CA LEU A 374 -28.03 -24.19 22.16
C LEU A 374 -29.06 -24.99 22.98
N ILE A 375 -28.62 -25.68 24.05
CA ILE A 375 -29.51 -26.40 24.96
C ILE A 375 -30.46 -25.43 25.69
N ARG A 376 -29.99 -24.28 26.13
CA ARG A 376 -30.84 -23.26 26.81
C ARG A 376 -31.86 -22.61 25.86
N MET A 377 -31.49 -22.48 24.59
CA MET A 377 -32.34 -21.78 23.61
C MET A 377 -33.19 -22.68 22.72
N LYS A 378 -33.04 -24.02 22.82
CA LYS A 378 -33.67 -24.99 21.91
C LYS A 378 -35.21 -24.92 21.91
N ASP A 379 -35.82 -24.58 23.05
CA ASP A 379 -37.27 -24.52 23.21
C ASP A 379 -37.84 -23.11 22.78
N GLU A 380 -36.97 -22.11 22.72
CA GLU A 380 -37.33 -20.74 22.27
C GLU A 380 -37.12 -20.53 20.76
N ASP A 381 -36.18 -21.27 20.14
CA ASP A 381 -35.77 -21.06 18.74
C ASP A 381 -35.53 -22.40 18.04
N PRO A 382 -36.33 -22.74 17.01
CA PRO A 382 -36.13 -23.97 16.21
C PRO A 382 -34.76 -24.08 15.54
N THR A 383 -34.15 -22.93 15.21
CA THR A 383 -32.77 -22.90 14.64
C THR A 383 -31.76 -23.42 15.66
N CYS A 384 -31.92 -23.06 16.93
CA CYS A 384 -31.07 -23.59 18.02
C CYS A 384 -31.23 -25.07 18.18
N GLN A 385 -32.44 -25.60 18.09
CA GLN A 385 -32.71 -27.04 18.13
C GLN A 385 -32.05 -27.77 16.95
N GLY A 386 -32.19 -27.21 15.73
CA GLY A 386 -31.56 -27.78 14.52
C GLY A 386 -30.04 -27.79 14.59
N LEU A 387 -29.44 -26.70 15.06
CA LEU A 387 -28.00 -26.59 15.26
C LEU A 387 -27.50 -27.55 16.34
N LEU A 388 -28.23 -27.69 17.44
CA LEU A 388 -27.90 -28.66 18.52
C LEU A 388 -27.81 -30.08 17.98
N VAL A 389 -28.79 -30.53 17.20
CA VAL A 389 -28.79 -31.87 16.56
C VAL A 389 -27.60 -32.02 15.59
N GLN A 390 -27.28 -30.99 14.82
CA GLN A 390 -26.17 -31.03 13.86
C GLN A 390 -24.80 -31.02 14.54
N MET A 391 -24.60 -30.25 15.61
CA MET A 391 -23.32 -30.08 16.25
C MET A 391 -23.02 -31.11 17.35
N ASN A 392 -24.06 -31.59 18.05
CA ASN A 392 -23.92 -32.53 19.14
C ASN A 392 -23.82 -34.00 18.64
N ASN A 393 -22.88 -34.26 17.76
CA ASN A 393 -22.61 -35.64 17.29
C ASN A 393 -21.11 -35.84 16.97
N VAL A 394 -20.69 -37.13 17.01
CA VAL A 394 -19.30 -37.55 16.79
C VAL A 394 -18.78 -37.11 15.40
N ARG A 395 -19.62 -37.17 14.39
CA ARG A 395 -19.21 -36.81 13.00
C ARG A 395 -18.85 -35.33 12.88
N PHE A 396 -19.63 -34.44 13.49
CA PHE A 396 -19.34 -33.02 13.51
C PHE A 396 -18.04 -32.74 14.26
N LEU A 397 -17.86 -33.32 15.46
CA LEU A 397 -16.63 -33.17 16.23
C LEU A 397 -15.42 -33.70 15.49
N ALA A 398 -15.51 -34.89 14.89
CA ALA A 398 -14.44 -35.47 14.10
C ALA A 398 -14.01 -34.50 12.97
N CYS A 399 -14.98 -33.91 12.26
CA CYS A 399 -14.71 -32.92 11.23
C CYS A 399 -14.06 -31.66 11.82
N LEU A 400 -14.52 -31.16 12.98
CA LEU A 400 -13.96 -30.02 13.69
C LEU A 400 -12.48 -30.23 14.04
N TYR A 401 -12.11 -31.43 14.55
CA TYR A 401 -10.73 -31.77 14.86
C TYR A 401 -9.86 -31.89 13.61
N VAL A 402 -10.38 -32.46 12.53
CA VAL A 402 -9.65 -32.50 11.25
C VAL A 402 -9.34 -31.08 10.75
N LEU A 403 -10.34 -30.19 10.69
CA LEU A 403 -10.17 -28.84 10.24
C LEU A 403 -9.25 -28.01 11.15
N LYS A 404 -9.37 -28.15 12.46
CA LYS A 404 -8.49 -27.48 13.45
C LYS A 404 -7.00 -27.73 13.20
N HIS A 405 -6.61 -28.91 12.68
CA HIS A 405 -5.21 -29.26 12.46
C HIS A 405 -4.75 -29.03 11.01
N VAL A 406 -5.64 -29.10 10.04
CA VAL A 406 -5.33 -28.90 8.63
C VAL A 406 -5.33 -27.41 8.25
N LEU A 407 -6.34 -26.64 8.70
CA LEU A 407 -6.46 -25.23 8.32
C LEU A 407 -5.29 -24.35 8.75
N PRO A 408 -4.63 -24.53 9.91
CA PRO A 408 -3.45 -23.75 10.25
C PRO A 408 -2.28 -23.90 9.26
N VAL A 409 -2.15 -25.05 8.60
CA VAL A 409 -1.12 -25.24 7.57
C VAL A 409 -1.40 -24.36 6.37
N LEU A 410 -2.66 -24.30 5.92
CA LEU A 410 -3.10 -23.44 4.82
C LEU A 410 -3.05 -21.96 5.20
N ASP A 411 -3.38 -21.65 6.45
CA ASP A 411 -3.29 -20.29 7.02
C ASP A 411 -1.84 -19.78 6.99
N ASN A 412 -0.89 -20.60 7.41
CA ASN A 412 0.53 -20.27 7.36
C ASN A 412 1.03 -20.08 5.92
N LEU A 413 0.60 -20.95 4.98
CA LEU A 413 0.93 -20.79 3.56
C LEU A 413 0.33 -19.50 2.98
N SER A 414 -0.93 -19.18 3.33
CA SER A 414 -1.56 -17.92 2.92
C SER A 414 -0.82 -16.71 3.48
N LYS A 415 -0.42 -16.74 4.75
CA LYS A 415 0.36 -15.67 5.39
C LYS A 415 1.74 -15.50 4.76
N SER A 416 2.43 -16.60 4.40
CA SER A 416 3.72 -16.49 3.70
C SER A 416 3.56 -15.80 2.34
N PHE A 417 2.47 -16.06 1.61
CA PHE A 417 2.17 -15.40 0.34
C PHE A 417 1.71 -13.94 0.49
N GLN A 418 1.26 -13.53 1.67
CA GLN A 418 0.87 -12.15 1.99
C GLN A 418 2.01 -11.32 2.57
N HIS A 419 3.20 -11.89 2.74
CA HIS A 419 4.36 -11.14 3.24
C HIS A 419 4.75 -10.02 2.26
N SER A 420 5.25 -8.90 2.79
CA SER A 420 5.51 -7.68 2.03
C SER A 420 6.56 -7.83 0.92
N THR A 421 7.44 -8.81 1.02
CA THR A 421 8.58 -9.02 0.11
C THR A 421 8.51 -10.35 -0.65
N VAL A 422 7.31 -10.96 -0.74
CA VAL A 422 7.13 -12.24 -1.45
C VAL A 422 7.40 -12.09 -2.94
N ASN A 423 8.30 -12.90 -3.45
CA ASN A 423 8.61 -13.03 -4.87
C ASN A 423 8.52 -14.49 -5.32
N PHE A 424 8.79 -14.76 -6.60
CA PHE A 424 8.69 -16.10 -7.18
C PHE A 424 9.53 -17.17 -6.46
N SER A 425 10.66 -16.80 -5.83
CA SER A 425 11.55 -17.75 -5.16
C SER A 425 10.92 -18.41 -3.93
N HIS A 426 9.92 -17.76 -3.32
CA HIS A 426 9.18 -18.29 -2.18
C HIS A 426 8.13 -19.34 -2.59
N LEU A 427 7.62 -19.26 -3.83
CA LEU A 427 6.42 -20.00 -4.24
C LEU A 427 6.59 -21.51 -4.10
N LYS A 428 7.58 -22.10 -4.76
CA LYS A 428 7.80 -23.55 -4.77
C LYS A 428 8.20 -24.09 -3.39
N PRO A 429 9.17 -23.51 -2.65
CA PRO A 429 9.53 -23.96 -1.32
C PRO A 429 8.38 -23.94 -0.32
N GLU A 430 7.57 -22.88 -0.31
CA GLU A 430 6.43 -22.77 0.62
C GLU A 430 5.32 -23.78 0.31
N ILE A 431 5.01 -24.02 -0.98
CA ILE A 431 4.07 -25.08 -1.38
C ILE A 431 4.58 -26.45 -0.95
N VAL A 432 5.86 -26.77 -1.19
CA VAL A 432 6.46 -28.05 -0.79
C VAL A 432 6.41 -28.21 0.74
N ARG A 433 6.76 -27.17 1.50
CA ARG A 433 6.70 -27.17 2.97
C ARG A 433 5.27 -27.41 3.48
N ALA A 434 4.28 -26.72 2.90
CA ALA A 434 2.88 -26.89 3.28
C ALA A 434 2.38 -28.30 2.97
N LYS A 435 2.71 -28.86 1.81
CA LYS A 435 2.34 -30.23 1.43
C LYS A 435 2.98 -31.27 2.38
N ALA A 436 4.25 -31.09 2.75
CA ALA A 436 4.92 -31.95 3.72
C ALA A 436 4.27 -31.88 5.11
N ALA A 437 3.88 -30.67 5.57
CA ALA A 437 3.18 -30.49 6.83
C ALA A 437 1.78 -31.13 6.82
N LEU A 438 1.04 -31.07 5.70
CA LEU A 438 -0.22 -31.76 5.51
C LEU A 438 -0.05 -33.28 5.58
N ASP A 439 0.99 -33.84 4.94
CA ASP A 439 1.33 -35.25 4.98
C ASP A 439 1.70 -35.70 6.41
N GLU A 440 2.42 -34.87 7.16
CA GLU A 440 2.76 -35.14 8.55
C GLU A 440 1.52 -35.20 9.43
N VAL A 441 0.56 -34.26 9.29
CA VAL A 441 -0.73 -34.27 10.00
C VAL A 441 -1.50 -35.55 9.69
N ALA A 442 -1.53 -35.97 8.43
CA ALA A 442 -2.25 -37.19 8.00
C ALA A 442 -1.55 -38.47 8.48
N THR A 443 -0.23 -38.61 8.29
CA THR A 443 0.55 -39.81 8.62
C THR A 443 0.63 -40.04 10.14
N LYS A 444 0.82 -38.98 10.91
CA LYS A 444 0.85 -39.05 12.38
C LYS A 444 -0.53 -39.16 13.02
N GLU A 445 -1.61 -39.07 12.22
CA GLU A 445 -3.00 -39.07 12.68
C GLU A 445 -3.27 -38.06 13.82
N VAL A 446 -2.65 -36.87 13.74
CA VAL A 446 -2.67 -35.87 14.82
C VAL A 446 -4.09 -35.53 15.28
N PRO A 447 -5.09 -35.26 14.36
CA PRO A 447 -6.46 -34.95 14.76
C PRO A 447 -7.14 -36.08 15.53
N ILE A 448 -6.89 -37.33 15.13
CA ILE A 448 -7.52 -38.55 15.75
C ILE A 448 -6.96 -38.74 17.15
N LYS A 449 -5.64 -38.69 17.31
CA LYS A 449 -4.97 -38.83 18.60
C LYS A 449 -5.44 -37.75 19.58
N GLN A 450 -5.50 -36.50 19.16
CA GLN A 450 -5.98 -35.40 19.99
C GLN A 450 -7.45 -35.59 20.37
N PHE A 451 -8.30 -35.98 19.42
CA PHE A 451 -9.71 -36.27 19.67
C PHE A 451 -9.91 -37.35 20.72
N CYS A 452 -9.22 -38.50 20.59
CA CYS A 452 -9.28 -39.60 21.57
C CYS A 452 -8.75 -39.16 22.93
N GLN A 453 -7.70 -38.36 22.99
CA GLN A 453 -7.13 -37.84 24.24
C GLN A 453 -8.09 -36.87 24.94
N ASP A 454 -8.67 -35.92 24.24
CA ASP A 454 -9.58 -34.91 24.80
C ASP A 454 -10.89 -35.56 25.32
N ILE A 455 -11.35 -36.64 24.68
CA ILE A 455 -12.47 -37.44 25.19
C ILE A 455 -12.08 -38.14 26.48
N LYS A 456 -10.90 -38.78 26.54
CA LYS A 456 -10.41 -39.49 27.76
C LYS A 456 -10.21 -38.53 28.93
N GLU A 457 -9.76 -37.31 28.65
CA GLU A 457 -9.54 -36.27 29.65
C GLU A 457 -10.82 -35.54 30.06
N GLY A 458 -11.98 -35.87 29.47
CA GLY A 458 -13.25 -35.23 29.77
C GLY A 458 -13.34 -33.77 29.38
N LYS A 459 -12.47 -33.26 28.51
CA LYS A 459 -12.49 -31.85 28.06
C LYS A 459 -13.79 -31.50 27.31
N MET A 460 -14.44 -32.48 26.71
CA MET A 460 -15.74 -32.36 26.05
C MET A 460 -16.86 -32.90 26.95
N VAL A 461 -16.96 -32.36 28.16
CA VAL A 461 -17.75 -32.85 29.31
C VAL A 461 -19.24 -33.08 29.01
N LEU A 462 -19.80 -32.51 27.97
CA LEU A 462 -21.23 -32.64 27.63
C LEU A 462 -21.53 -33.81 26.69
N LEU A 463 -20.50 -34.46 26.17
CA LEU A 463 -20.65 -35.52 25.20
C LEU A 463 -20.14 -36.83 25.85
N GLN A 464 -21.03 -37.59 26.44
CA GLN A 464 -20.75 -38.96 26.89
C GLN A 464 -20.60 -39.88 25.66
N PHE A 465 -19.63 -39.62 24.79
CA PHE A 465 -19.37 -40.43 23.62
C PHE A 465 -18.12 -41.26 23.83
N SER A 466 -18.27 -42.56 23.66
CA SER A 466 -17.15 -43.45 23.34
C SER A 466 -17.17 -43.68 21.83
N PRO A 467 -16.26 -43.09 21.04
CA PRO A 467 -16.26 -43.24 19.60
C PRO A 467 -16.00 -44.74 19.27
N SER A 468 -16.82 -45.30 18.38
CA SER A 468 -16.60 -46.65 17.88
C SER A 468 -15.40 -46.71 16.92
N GLU A 469 -14.75 -47.86 16.75
CA GLU A 469 -13.69 -48.04 15.77
C GLU A 469 -14.14 -47.67 14.35
N HIS A 470 -15.38 -47.93 13.97
CA HIS A 470 -15.95 -47.52 12.70
C HIS A 470 -15.99 -45.98 12.55
N GLN A 471 -16.30 -45.23 13.61
CA GLN A 471 -16.30 -43.77 13.60
C GLN A 471 -14.87 -43.20 13.50
N LEU A 472 -13.91 -43.81 14.18
CA LEU A 472 -12.49 -43.44 14.06
C LEU A 472 -11.93 -43.76 12.67
N ALA A 473 -12.31 -44.89 12.07
CA ALA A 473 -11.96 -45.25 10.69
C ALA A 473 -12.57 -44.23 9.67
N SER A 474 -13.82 -43.82 9.91
CA SER A 474 -14.46 -42.76 9.10
C SER A 474 -13.73 -41.42 9.21
N MET A 475 -13.26 -41.03 10.40
CA MET A 475 -12.46 -39.83 10.61
C MET A 475 -11.10 -39.91 9.91
N ARG A 476 -10.40 -41.06 9.97
CA ARG A 476 -9.16 -41.31 9.21
C ARG A 476 -9.38 -41.13 7.70
N ASN A 477 -10.45 -41.75 7.19
CA ASN A 477 -10.78 -41.62 5.77
C ASN A 477 -11.09 -40.17 5.36
N LEU A 478 -11.83 -39.41 6.19
CA LEU A 478 -12.08 -38.00 5.97
C LEU A 478 -10.76 -37.20 5.93
N LEU A 479 -9.85 -37.41 6.89
CA LEU A 479 -8.55 -36.76 6.96
C LEU A 479 -7.72 -37.04 5.70
N LEU A 480 -7.58 -38.32 5.31
CA LEU A 480 -6.80 -38.72 4.13
C LEU A 480 -7.38 -38.13 2.85
N LYS A 481 -8.69 -38.22 2.65
CA LYS A 481 -9.37 -37.64 1.48
C LYS A 481 -9.19 -36.13 1.41
N TYR A 482 -9.33 -35.43 2.56
CA TYR A 482 -9.19 -33.98 2.58
C TYR A 482 -7.76 -33.55 2.27
N VAL A 483 -6.75 -34.14 2.87
CA VAL A 483 -5.34 -33.83 2.59
C VAL A 483 -4.98 -34.19 1.14
N SER A 484 -5.43 -35.31 0.60
CA SER A 484 -5.16 -35.71 -0.79
C SER A 484 -5.79 -34.70 -1.76
N ALA A 485 -7.06 -34.35 -1.60
CA ALA A 485 -7.77 -33.39 -2.46
C ALA A 485 -7.15 -31.98 -2.38
N LEU A 486 -6.74 -31.52 -1.18
CA LEU A 486 -6.03 -30.24 -1.02
C LEU A 486 -4.72 -30.22 -1.82
N LYS A 487 -3.91 -31.28 -1.70
CA LYS A 487 -2.62 -31.36 -2.41
C LYS A 487 -2.82 -31.38 -3.92
N GLU A 488 -3.79 -32.14 -4.40
CA GLU A 488 -4.14 -32.23 -5.82
C GLU A 488 -4.64 -30.89 -6.37
N ASN A 489 -5.58 -30.24 -5.70
CA ASN A 489 -6.12 -28.95 -6.11
C ASN A 489 -5.07 -27.84 -6.06
N ILE A 490 -4.15 -27.85 -5.07
CA ILE A 490 -3.00 -26.94 -5.04
C ILE A 490 -2.13 -27.18 -6.29
N ASP A 491 -1.77 -28.42 -6.61
CA ASP A 491 -0.96 -28.73 -7.79
C ASP A 491 -1.64 -28.24 -9.10
N LEU A 492 -2.92 -28.54 -9.27
CA LEU A 492 -3.70 -28.13 -10.44
C LEU A 492 -3.72 -26.59 -10.59
N ARG A 493 -3.98 -25.85 -9.52
CA ARG A 493 -4.06 -24.39 -9.57
C ARG A 493 -2.72 -23.71 -9.80
N PHE A 494 -1.61 -24.30 -9.37
CA PHE A 494 -0.27 -23.73 -9.53
C PHE A 494 0.49 -24.25 -10.76
N GLN A 495 0.03 -25.30 -11.42
CA GLN A 495 0.67 -25.96 -12.57
C GLN A 495 1.00 -24.97 -13.71
N ASN A 496 0.09 -24.08 -14.08
CA ASN A 496 0.28 -23.14 -15.18
C ASN A 496 1.11 -21.90 -14.84
N THR A 497 1.43 -21.70 -13.56
CA THR A 497 2.24 -20.54 -13.10
C THR A 497 3.74 -20.82 -13.19
N LEU A 498 4.11 -22.09 -13.35
CA LEU A 498 5.46 -22.57 -13.13
C LEU A 498 6.47 -22.49 -14.29
N PRO A 499 6.12 -22.50 -15.60
CA PRO A 499 7.17 -22.62 -16.61
C PRO A 499 8.16 -21.46 -16.63
N LEU A 500 7.67 -20.20 -16.71
CA LEU A 500 8.54 -19.03 -16.75
C LEU A 500 9.07 -18.67 -15.36
N LEU A 501 8.21 -18.69 -14.33
CA LEU A 501 8.63 -18.48 -12.94
C LEU A 501 9.57 -19.60 -12.46
N GLY A 502 9.36 -20.83 -12.93
CA GLY A 502 10.24 -21.97 -12.67
C GLY A 502 11.62 -21.78 -13.32
N ALA A 503 11.67 -21.20 -14.51
CA ALA A 503 12.95 -20.91 -15.17
C ALA A 503 13.81 -19.91 -14.38
N LEU A 504 13.20 -18.96 -13.66
CA LEU A 504 13.93 -18.03 -12.79
C LEU A 504 14.60 -18.69 -11.58
N SER A 505 14.24 -19.95 -11.26
CA SER A 505 14.92 -20.71 -10.18
C SER A 505 16.41 -20.98 -10.44
N ILE A 506 16.89 -20.77 -11.66
CA ILE A 506 18.34 -20.87 -11.97
C ILE A 506 19.18 -19.89 -11.13
N PHE A 507 18.59 -18.79 -10.67
CA PHE A 507 19.28 -17.83 -9.79
C PHE A 507 19.42 -18.31 -8.34
N ASP A 508 18.92 -19.51 -8.02
CA ASP A 508 19.18 -20.13 -6.73
C ASP A 508 20.53 -20.84 -6.73
N PRO A 509 21.54 -20.30 -6.04
CA PRO A 509 22.89 -20.86 -6.04
C PRO A 509 22.98 -22.19 -5.32
N THR A 510 21.97 -22.58 -4.52
CA THR A 510 21.92 -23.90 -3.84
C THR A 510 21.53 -25.03 -4.77
N LEU A 511 20.94 -24.71 -5.93
CA LEU A 511 20.57 -25.69 -6.95
C LEU A 511 21.69 -26.00 -7.96
N ILE A 512 22.80 -25.29 -7.89
CA ILE A 512 23.93 -25.48 -8.80
C ILE A 512 24.61 -26.83 -8.50
N PRO A 513 24.81 -27.70 -9.52
CA PRO A 513 25.45 -29.00 -9.32
C PRO A 513 26.87 -28.88 -8.75
N ALA A 514 27.16 -29.69 -7.75
CA ALA A 514 28.53 -29.81 -7.23
C ALA A 514 29.49 -30.43 -8.26
N SER A 515 28.96 -31.36 -9.10
CA SER A 515 29.74 -32.06 -10.15
C SER A 515 30.13 -31.10 -11.29
N SER A 516 31.41 -31.08 -11.61
CA SER A 516 31.93 -30.31 -12.75
C SER A 516 31.45 -30.84 -14.11
N SER A 517 31.01 -32.09 -14.21
CA SER A 517 30.46 -32.69 -15.43
C SER A 517 29.04 -32.25 -15.73
N GLU A 518 28.24 -31.92 -14.72
CA GLU A 518 26.83 -31.50 -14.86
C GLU A 518 26.68 -29.97 -15.02
N LEU A 519 27.65 -29.20 -14.53
CA LEU A 519 27.63 -27.74 -14.57
C LEU A 519 27.49 -27.14 -15.98
N PRO A 520 28.14 -27.68 -17.05
CA PRO A 520 27.98 -27.13 -18.40
C PRO A 520 26.54 -27.14 -18.93
N SER A 521 25.78 -28.18 -18.62
CA SER A 521 24.38 -28.32 -19.05
C SER A 521 23.37 -27.66 -18.10
N TYR A 522 23.81 -27.29 -16.89
CA TYR A 522 22.92 -26.71 -15.88
C TYR A 522 22.29 -25.39 -16.35
N GLY A 523 20.96 -25.31 -16.25
CA GLY A 523 20.16 -24.11 -16.50
C GLY A 523 19.96 -23.76 -17.99
N VAL A 524 20.48 -24.57 -18.94
CA VAL A 524 20.37 -24.29 -20.39
C VAL A 524 18.91 -24.19 -20.82
N ASP A 525 18.08 -25.15 -20.46
CA ASP A 525 16.64 -25.17 -20.81
C ASP A 525 15.91 -23.97 -20.21
N SER A 526 16.20 -23.63 -18.98
CA SER A 526 15.62 -22.46 -18.29
C SER A 526 16.03 -21.15 -18.98
N ILE A 527 17.29 -21.02 -19.37
CA ILE A 527 17.79 -19.85 -20.13
C ILE A 527 17.10 -19.76 -21.50
N GLN A 528 16.87 -20.87 -22.18
CA GLN A 528 16.15 -20.87 -23.46
C GLN A 528 14.70 -20.37 -23.29
N VAL A 529 14.01 -20.79 -22.21
CA VAL A 529 12.66 -20.28 -21.88
C VAL A 529 12.69 -18.78 -21.64
N LEU A 530 13.63 -18.28 -20.85
CA LEU A 530 13.79 -16.85 -20.56
C LEU A 530 14.19 -16.06 -21.80
N ALA A 531 15.12 -16.57 -22.61
CA ALA A 531 15.56 -15.94 -23.84
C ALA A 531 14.41 -15.81 -24.85
N LYS A 532 13.65 -16.87 -25.06
CA LYS A 532 12.48 -16.85 -25.96
C LYS A 532 11.46 -15.79 -25.56
N HIS A 533 11.32 -15.52 -24.27
CA HIS A 533 10.34 -14.55 -23.77
C HIS A 533 10.86 -13.10 -23.79
N TYR A 534 12.10 -12.88 -23.33
CA TYR A 534 12.63 -11.53 -23.15
C TYR A 534 13.52 -11.05 -24.31
N PHE A 535 14.28 -11.95 -24.92
CA PHE A 535 15.29 -11.63 -25.93
C PHE A 535 15.30 -12.66 -27.08
N PRO A 536 14.18 -12.79 -27.85
CA PRO A 536 14.06 -13.82 -28.88
C PRO A 536 15.17 -13.77 -29.93
N ASP A 537 15.69 -12.57 -30.24
CA ASP A 537 16.75 -12.36 -31.23
C ASP A 537 18.17 -12.45 -30.66
N GLN A 538 18.34 -12.64 -29.35
CA GLN A 538 19.65 -12.66 -28.68
C GLN A 538 19.85 -13.91 -27.78
N GLN A 539 19.26 -15.04 -28.17
CA GLN A 539 19.25 -16.26 -27.35
C GLN A 539 20.68 -16.80 -27.10
N ASP A 540 21.51 -16.84 -28.15
CA ASP A 540 22.91 -17.31 -28.04
C ASP A 540 23.74 -16.40 -27.10
N ARG A 541 23.53 -15.10 -27.19
CA ARG A 541 24.18 -14.13 -26.31
C ARG A 541 23.79 -14.33 -24.86
N LEU A 542 22.50 -14.50 -24.56
CA LEU A 542 22.01 -14.76 -23.21
C LEU A 542 22.60 -16.08 -22.66
N LEU A 543 22.67 -17.12 -23.50
CA LEU A 543 23.31 -18.38 -23.11
C LEU A 543 24.80 -18.21 -22.81
N ALA A 544 25.49 -17.39 -23.60
CA ALA A 544 26.93 -17.08 -23.35
C ALA A 544 27.08 -16.33 -22.00
N GLU A 545 26.25 -15.35 -21.73
CA GLU A 545 26.24 -14.64 -20.44
C GLU A 545 25.96 -15.60 -19.27
N TRP A 546 25.01 -16.54 -19.44
CA TRP A 546 24.71 -17.55 -18.42
C TRP A 546 25.91 -18.46 -18.15
N ASN A 547 26.64 -18.86 -19.19
CA ASN A 547 27.83 -19.67 -19.04
C ASN A 547 28.93 -18.98 -18.23
N ILE A 548 28.92 -17.67 -18.12
CA ILE A 548 29.80 -16.91 -17.23
C ILE A 548 29.22 -16.86 -15.81
N LEU A 549 27.93 -16.46 -15.69
CA LEU A 549 27.28 -16.20 -14.40
C LEU A 549 27.21 -17.45 -13.52
N LYS A 550 26.88 -18.64 -14.08
CA LYS A 550 26.74 -19.88 -13.30
C LYS A 550 28.01 -20.29 -12.57
N TYR A 551 29.19 -20.04 -13.15
CA TYR A 551 30.44 -20.29 -12.47
C TYR A 551 30.71 -19.29 -11.36
N HIS A 552 30.38 -18.00 -11.58
CA HIS A 552 30.46 -16.99 -10.53
C HIS A 552 29.53 -17.33 -9.36
N MET A 553 28.30 -17.72 -9.63
CA MET A 553 27.32 -18.11 -8.59
C MET A 553 27.77 -19.33 -7.78
N LYS A 554 28.48 -20.30 -8.43
CA LYS A 554 29.02 -21.48 -7.76
C LYS A 554 30.01 -21.10 -6.67
N GLU A 555 30.81 -20.07 -6.89
CA GLU A 555 31.87 -19.60 -5.97
C GLU A 555 31.34 -18.63 -4.90
N MET A 556 30.05 -18.26 -4.95
CA MET A 556 29.46 -17.34 -3.95
C MET A 556 29.42 -17.99 -2.57
N ALA A 557 29.94 -17.30 -1.57
CA ALA A 557 29.86 -17.73 -0.17
C ALA A 557 28.46 -17.43 0.39
N ILE A 558 27.57 -18.42 0.34
CA ILE A 558 26.19 -18.27 0.80
C ILE A 558 26.14 -18.42 2.32
N PRO A 559 25.59 -17.44 3.08
CA PRO A 559 25.38 -17.54 4.52
C PRO A 559 24.52 -18.76 4.90
N ALA A 560 24.77 -19.35 6.07
CA ALA A 560 24.06 -20.56 6.51
C ALA A 560 22.56 -20.33 6.69
N ASP A 561 22.17 -19.17 7.23
CA ASP A 561 20.78 -18.73 7.44
C ASP A 561 20.03 -18.51 6.11
N VAL A 562 20.73 -18.07 5.06
CA VAL A 562 20.20 -17.96 3.70
C VAL A 562 20.02 -19.34 3.08
N LYS A 563 21.01 -20.26 3.22
CA LYS A 563 20.89 -21.64 2.73
C LYS A 563 19.68 -22.36 3.30
N GLU A 564 19.36 -22.09 4.56
CA GLU A 564 18.20 -22.65 5.26
C GLU A 564 16.90 -21.88 4.99
N GLY A 565 16.94 -20.76 4.23
CA GLY A 565 15.81 -19.91 3.95
C GLY A 565 15.20 -19.23 5.19
N LYS A 566 16.01 -18.99 6.22
CA LYS A 566 15.57 -18.37 7.49
C LYS A 566 15.45 -16.84 7.39
N THR A 567 16.37 -16.18 6.68
CA THR A 567 16.41 -14.72 6.55
C THR A 567 15.90 -14.29 5.19
N THR A 568 16.42 -14.86 4.12
CA THR A 568 16.09 -14.55 2.73
C THR A 568 16.18 -15.82 1.89
N MET A 569 15.36 -15.97 0.87
CA MET A 569 15.48 -17.10 -0.05
C MET A 569 16.79 -17.03 -0.84
N PRO A 570 17.47 -18.18 -1.10
CA PRO A 570 18.77 -18.19 -1.77
C PRO A 570 18.79 -17.49 -3.12
N ALA A 571 17.75 -17.66 -3.94
CA ALA A 571 17.63 -16.99 -5.24
C ALA A 571 17.50 -15.46 -5.09
N GLU A 572 16.67 -14.99 -4.17
CA GLU A 572 16.52 -13.55 -3.88
C GLU A 572 17.82 -12.95 -3.36
N TRP A 573 18.48 -13.63 -2.43
CA TRP A 573 19.78 -13.21 -1.92
C TRP A 573 20.80 -13.09 -3.05
N CYS A 574 20.92 -14.11 -3.91
CA CYS A 574 21.83 -14.10 -5.04
C CYS A 574 21.58 -12.92 -5.97
N MET A 575 20.33 -12.75 -6.41
CA MET A 575 19.95 -11.63 -7.27
C MET A 575 20.22 -10.27 -6.63
N SER A 576 19.99 -10.15 -5.31
CA SER A 576 20.30 -8.92 -4.56
C SER A 576 21.80 -8.65 -4.50
N GLN A 577 22.66 -9.68 -4.36
CA GLN A 577 24.11 -9.50 -4.43
C GLN A 577 24.57 -9.07 -5.83
N LEU A 578 23.98 -9.65 -6.89
CA LEU A 578 24.26 -9.23 -8.28
C LEU A 578 23.84 -7.77 -8.51
N MET A 579 22.71 -7.34 -7.98
CA MET A 579 22.25 -5.96 -8.10
C MET A 579 23.11 -4.96 -7.34
N LYS A 580 23.65 -5.30 -6.18
CA LYS A 580 24.63 -4.47 -5.46
C LYS A 580 25.92 -4.24 -6.26
N GLN A 581 26.30 -5.21 -7.09
CA GLN A 581 27.46 -5.13 -7.97
C GLN A 581 27.08 -4.84 -9.43
N ARG A 582 25.89 -4.25 -9.65
CA ARG A 582 25.28 -4.05 -10.97
C ARG A 582 26.21 -3.34 -11.96
N SER A 583 26.93 -2.31 -11.53
CA SER A 583 27.85 -1.57 -12.40
C SER A 583 28.94 -2.45 -13.01
N SER A 584 29.47 -3.40 -12.26
CA SER A 584 30.49 -4.35 -12.70
C SER A 584 29.90 -5.40 -13.64
N PHE A 585 28.75 -5.96 -13.31
CA PHE A 585 28.12 -7.01 -14.12
C PHE A 585 27.43 -6.49 -15.38
N LEU A 586 26.94 -5.26 -15.40
CA LEU A 586 26.22 -4.70 -16.54
C LEU A 586 27.07 -4.62 -17.81
N SER A 587 28.40 -4.44 -17.70
CA SER A 587 29.29 -4.43 -18.84
C SER A 587 29.55 -5.82 -19.43
N LEU A 588 29.47 -6.89 -18.61
CA LEU A 588 29.73 -8.27 -18.99
C LEU A 588 28.47 -9.08 -19.31
N LEU A 589 27.40 -8.84 -18.56
CA LEU A 589 26.18 -9.66 -18.51
C LEU A 589 24.91 -8.78 -18.62
N PRO A 590 24.80 -7.87 -19.62
CA PRO A 590 23.71 -6.89 -19.65
C PRO A 590 22.32 -7.51 -19.74
N LEU A 591 22.17 -8.61 -20.49
CA LEU A 591 20.86 -9.26 -20.67
C LEU A 591 20.42 -9.99 -19.38
N LEU A 592 21.36 -10.72 -18.76
CA LEU A 592 21.08 -11.39 -17.48
C LEU A 592 20.78 -10.39 -16.36
N MET A 593 21.51 -9.28 -16.28
CA MET A 593 21.25 -8.25 -15.28
C MET A 593 19.86 -7.61 -15.45
N HIS A 594 19.41 -7.48 -16.69
CA HIS A 594 18.03 -7.03 -16.96
C HIS A 594 17.01 -8.05 -16.49
N ILE A 595 17.22 -9.37 -16.74
CA ILE A 595 16.33 -10.44 -16.23
C ILE A 595 16.34 -10.47 -14.69
N VAL A 596 17.50 -10.33 -14.06
CA VAL A 596 17.61 -10.26 -12.58
C VAL A 596 16.80 -9.10 -12.02
N GLU A 597 16.89 -7.92 -12.63
CA GLU A 597 16.12 -6.75 -12.19
C GLU A 597 14.60 -6.97 -12.38
N ILE A 598 14.18 -7.55 -13.52
CA ILE A 598 12.77 -7.94 -13.76
C ILE A 598 12.30 -8.96 -12.72
N ALA A 599 13.09 -10.00 -12.47
CA ALA A 599 12.72 -11.06 -11.52
C ALA A 599 12.51 -10.54 -10.10
N LEU A 600 13.36 -9.62 -9.65
CA LEU A 600 13.21 -8.97 -8.33
C LEU A 600 12.00 -8.04 -8.27
N THR A 601 11.65 -7.40 -9.39
CA THR A 601 10.54 -6.43 -9.44
C THR A 601 9.20 -7.05 -9.84
N MET A 602 9.16 -8.37 -10.02
CA MET A 602 7.95 -9.11 -10.38
C MET A 602 7.11 -9.44 -9.15
N PRO A 603 5.97 -8.78 -8.91
CA PRO A 603 5.03 -9.18 -7.88
C PRO A 603 4.36 -10.52 -8.26
N ILE A 604 3.98 -11.30 -7.25
CA ILE A 604 3.23 -12.55 -7.44
C ILE A 604 1.92 -12.59 -6.64
N SER A 605 1.68 -11.58 -5.82
CA SER A 605 0.56 -11.51 -4.88
C SER A 605 -0.09 -10.14 -4.89
N ASN A 606 -1.42 -10.10 -4.74
CA ASN A 606 -2.23 -8.88 -4.61
C ASN A 606 -2.36 -8.40 -3.14
N ALA A 607 -1.49 -8.86 -2.25
CA ALA A 607 -1.58 -8.52 -0.82
C ALA A 607 -1.46 -7.01 -0.54
N TRP A 608 -0.71 -6.27 -1.34
CA TRP A 608 -0.60 -4.81 -1.20
C TRP A 608 -1.88 -4.07 -1.62
N PRO A 609 -2.51 -4.35 -2.78
CA PRO A 609 -3.83 -3.85 -3.10
C PRO A 609 -4.87 -4.18 -2.01
N GLU A 610 -4.93 -5.40 -1.48
CA GLU A 610 -5.85 -5.77 -0.38
C GLU A 610 -5.64 -4.92 0.88
N ARG A 611 -4.37 -4.63 1.25
CA ARG A 611 -4.05 -3.70 2.34
C ARG A 611 -4.47 -2.28 2.01
N GLY A 612 -4.28 -1.85 0.77
CA GLY A 612 -4.74 -0.56 0.27
C GLY A 612 -6.25 -0.42 0.35
N VAL A 613 -7.00 -1.45 -0.05
CA VAL A 613 -8.47 -1.52 0.10
C VAL A 613 -8.89 -1.35 1.56
N SER A 614 -8.22 -2.06 2.48
CA SER A 614 -8.48 -1.90 3.91
C SER A 614 -8.20 -0.46 4.39
N ARG A 615 -7.12 0.16 3.89
CA ARG A 615 -6.78 1.55 4.22
C ARG A 615 -7.82 2.54 3.66
N VAL A 616 -8.29 2.34 2.43
CA VAL A 616 -9.37 3.15 1.84
C VAL A 616 -10.63 3.11 2.71
N LYS A 617 -11.03 1.92 3.19
CA LYS A 617 -12.19 1.75 4.07
C LYS A 617 -12.05 2.46 5.42
N LEU A 618 -10.84 2.53 5.98
CA LEU A 618 -10.56 3.29 7.19
C LEU A 618 -10.66 4.80 6.95
N ILE A 619 -10.06 5.30 5.86
CA ILE A 619 -10.05 6.72 5.52
C ILE A 619 -11.44 7.19 5.08
N LYS A 620 -12.12 6.47 4.16
CA LYS A 620 -13.45 6.79 3.65
C LYS A 620 -14.50 5.97 4.40
N SER A 621 -14.86 6.42 5.60
CA SER A 621 -15.89 5.83 6.46
C SER A 621 -17.26 6.50 6.22
N ARG A 622 -18.33 6.00 6.87
CA ARG A 622 -19.67 6.62 6.82
C ARG A 622 -19.65 8.10 7.22
N LEU A 623 -18.80 8.47 8.17
CA LEU A 623 -18.62 9.87 8.60
C LEU A 623 -17.80 10.71 7.62
N ARG A 624 -17.10 10.09 6.67
CA ARG A 624 -16.24 10.73 5.67
C ARG A 624 -16.59 10.29 4.24
N SER A 625 -17.85 9.96 3.97
CA SER A 625 -18.34 9.45 2.67
C SER A 625 -18.22 10.45 1.51
N ARG A 626 -18.18 11.76 1.81
CA ARG A 626 -18.09 12.85 0.81
C ARG A 626 -16.68 13.20 0.34
N LEU A 627 -15.66 12.41 0.68
CA LEU A 627 -14.31 12.63 0.17
C LEU A 627 -14.30 12.50 -1.36
N THR A 628 -13.74 13.52 -2.05
CA THR A 628 -13.50 13.44 -3.50
C THR A 628 -12.40 12.43 -3.78
N ASN A 629 -12.42 11.82 -4.97
CA ASN A 629 -11.42 10.81 -5.34
C ASN A 629 -9.98 11.33 -5.20
N GLU A 630 -9.72 12.54 -5.70
CA GLU A 630 -8.42 13.22 -5.60
C GLU A 630 -7.92 13.37 -4.13
N MET A 631 -8.82 13.74 -3.21
CA MET A 631 -8.46 13.86 -1.79
C MET A 631 -8.26 12.48 -1.15
N LEU A 632 -9.07 11.50 -1.51
CA LEU A 632 -8.93 10.14 -1.03
C LEU A 632 -7.60 9.53 -1.49
N GLU A 633 -7.25 9.67 -2.78
CA GLU A 633 -5.97 9.25 -3.34
C GLU A 633 -4.79 9.89 -2.60
N ALA A 634 -4.82 11.22 -2.39
CA ALA A 634 -3.78 11.92 -1.64
C ALA A 634 -3.63 11.42 -0.20
N LEU A 635 -4.74 11.17 0.52
CA LEU A 635 -4.71 10.65 1.88
C LEU A 635 -4.21 9.20 1.93
N VAL A 636 -4.62 8.34 1.00
CA VAL A 636 -4.10 6.97 0.88
C VAL A 636 -2.60 7.01 0.57
N ASN A 637 -2.16 7.88 -0.33
CA ASN A 637 -0.74 8.03 -0.67
C ASN A 637 0.09 8.49 0.55
N ILE A 638 -0.36 9.49 1.29
CA ILE A 638 0.30 9.93 2.53
C ILE A 638 0.36 8.78 3.54
N SER A 639 -0.74 8.06 3.71
CA SER A 639 -0.84 6.98 4.68
C SER A 639 0.06 5.78 4.33
N MET A 640 0.09 5.37 3.05
CA MET A 640 0.79 4.17 2.59
C MET A 640 2.27 4.41 2.25
N ASN A 641 2.57 5.51 1.56
CA ASN A 641 3.91 5.81 1.04
C ASN A 641 4.69 6.81 1.89
N GLY A 642 3.99 7.66 2.65
CA GLY A 642 4.63 8.70 3.44
C GLY A 642 5.53 8.12 4.54
N PRO A 643 6.66 8.75 4.87
CA PRO A 643 7.56 8.32 5.94
C PRO A 643 6.88 8.35 7.31
N GLU A 644 7.52 7.77 8.31
CA GLU A 644 7.05 7.88 9.70
C GLU A 644 7.11 9.33 10.19
N ALA A 645 6.09 9.78 10.94
CA ALA A 645 5.93 11.18 11.31
C ALA A 645 7.11 11.77 12.13
N ASN A 646 7.87 10.91 12.81
CA ASN A 646 9.01 11.32 13.64
C ASN A 646 10.36 11.01 12.99
N SER A 647 10.40 10.84 11.66
CA SER A 647 11.62 10.50 10.94
C SER A 647 12.24 11.72 10.26
N SER A 648 13.54 11.66 9.98
CA SER A 648 14.30 12.68 9.23
C SER A 648 13.79 12.83 7.79
N GLU A 649 13.24 11.76 7.23
CA GLU A 649 12.60 11.74 5.91
C GLU A 649 11.32 12.59 5.92
N CYS A 650 10.54 12.53 7.02
CA CYS A 650 9.37 13.39 7.20
C CYS A 650 9.76 14.87 7.30
N ASP A 651 10.82 15.18 8.05
CA ASP A 651 11.35 16.53 8.15
C ASP A 651 11.74 17.08 6.78
N THR A 652 12.42 16.26 5.99
CA THR A 652 12.83 16.61 4.61
C THR A 652 11.61 16.82 3.70
N LEU A 653 10.62 15.96 3.78
CA LEU A 653 9.36 16.07 3.00
C LEU A 653 8.62 17.36 3.35
N VAL A 654 8.43 17.64 4.63
CA VAL A 654 7.72 18.83 5.12
C VAL A 654 8.44 20.09 4.66
N LYS A 655 9.77 20.14 4.79
CA LYS A 655 10.59 21.28 4.34
C LYS A 655 10.44 21.52 2.84
N LYS A 656 10.64 20.51 2.01
CA LYS A 656 10.47 20.62 0.54
C LYS A 656 9.05 21.06 0.16
N THR A 657 8.03 20.53 0.87
CA THR A 657 6.63 20.86 0.62
C THR A 657 6.35 22.31 1.00
N THR A 658 6.91 22.79 2.11
CA THR A 658 6.79 24.19 2.55
C THR A 658 7.44 25.14 1.54
N GLU A 659 8.64 24.82 1.08
CA GLU A 659 9.35 25.61 0.05
C GLU A 659 8.51 25.68 -1.24
N LYS A 660 7.97 24.56 -1.72
CA LYS A 660 7.10 24.50 -2.90
C LYS A 660 5.79 25.26 -2.69
N TRP A 661 5.20 25.17 -1.50
CA TRP A 661 4.01 25.93 -1.15
C TRP A 661 4.25 27.45 -1.15
N LEU A 662 5.35 27.92 -0.62
CA LEU A 662 5.70 29.35 -0.54
C LEU A 662 6.17 29.93 -1.89
N SER A 663 6.83 29.14 -2.75
CA SER A 663 7.27 29.55 -4.08
C SER A 663 6.12 29.66 -5.10
N GLY A 664 4.98 29.02 -4.84
CA GLY A 664 3.82 29.03 -5.74
C GLY A 664 3.24 30.44 -5.90
N LYS A 665 3.13 30.93 -7.15
CA LYS A 665 2.43 32.19 -7.47
C LYS A 665 0.95 32.04 -7.16
N ARG A 666 0.47 32.63 -6.06
CA ARG A 666 -0.95 32.68 -5.72
C ARG A 666 -1.55 33.93 -6.28
N TYR A 667 -2.45 33.84 -7.24
CA TYR A 667 -3.28 34.96 -7.64
C TYR A 667 -4.16 35.35 -6.44
N LYS A 668 -3.83 36.47 -5.76
CA LYS A 668 -4.79 37.15 -4.91
C LYS A 668 -5.92 37.61 -5.82
N LEU A 669 -7.11 37.01 -5.71
CA LEU A 669 -8.32 37.62 -6.25
C LEU A 669 -8.36 39.03 -5.70
N ALA A 670 -8.18 40.01 -6.59
CA ALA A 670 -8.29 41.43 -6.24
C ALA A 670 -9.69 41.59 -5.60
N LYS A 671 -9.75 42.02 -4.34
CA LYS A 671 -11.00 42.46 -3.72
C LYS A 671 -11.54 43.56 -4.65
N GLY A 672 -12.65 43.27 -5.31
CA GLY A 672 -13.30 44.24 -6.18
C GLY A 672 -13.49 45.57 -5.43
N LYS A 673 -12.89 46.63 -5.93
CA LYS A 673 -13.21 47.97 -5.51
C LYS A 673 -14.70 48.14 -5.77
N SER A 674 -15.46 48.44 -4.72
CA SER A 674 -16.85 48.89 -4.84
C SER A 674 -16.87 50.09 -5.78
N ALA A 675 -17.34 49.90 -7.00
CA ALA A 675 -17.60 50.98 -7.94
C ALA A 675 -18.80 51.77 -7.44
N SER A 676 -18.57 53.02 -7.08
CA SER A 676 -19.62 54.03 -6.91
C SER A 676 -20.44 54.14 -8.21
N ARG A 677 -21.76 54.07 -8.06
CA ARG A 677 -22.75 54.28 -9.13
C ARG A 677 -22.57 55.65 -9.74
N GLU A 678 -22.34 55.69 -11.03
CA GLU A 678 -22.82 56.78 -11.89
C GLU A 678 -23.58 56.17 -13.07
N SER A 679 -24.78 56.71 -13.24
CA SER A 679 -25.76 56.32 -14.23
C SER A 679 -25.42 56.88 -15.61
N LYS A 680 -25.58 56.04 -16.68
CA LYS A 680 -26.20 56.44 -17.97
C LYS A 680 -26.33 55.27 -18.95
N GLY A 681 -27.53 54.92 -19.28
CA GLY A 681 -28.18 54.82 -20.59
C GLY A 681 -27.84 53.69 -21.57
N LYS A 682 -28.82 52.76 -21.74
CA LYS A 682 -29.29 52.09 -22.98
C LYS A 682 -28.27 51.29 -23.86
N GLU A 683 -28.49 50.05 -24.20
CA GLU A 683 -29.49 49.32 -24.98
C GLU A 683 -29.24 47.79 -24.94
N PRO A 684 -30.17 46.87 -25.32
CA PRO A 684 -30.20 45.49 -24.92
C PRO A 684 -29.48 44.52 -25.89
N ALA A 685 -28.84 43.50 -25.37
CA ALA A 685 -28.30 42.34 -26.10
C ALA A 685 -28.87 41.01 -25.58
N PRO A 686 -28.83 39.93 -26.35
CA PRO A 686 -29.71 38.76 -26.25
C PRO A 686 -29.36 37.78 -25.11
N PRO A 687 -30.22 36.80 -24.77
CA PRO A 687 -30.17 36.08 -23.50
C PRO A 687 -29.10 34.99 -23.47
N GLU A 688 -28.24 35.09 -22.48
CA GLU A 688 -27.33 34.00 -22.08
C GLU A 688 -27.97 33.08 -21.07
N LEU A 689 -27.69 31.81 -21.22
CA LEU A 689 -28.11 30.70 -20.34
C LEU A 689 -27.56 30.93 -18.92
N THR A 690 -28.44 31.06 -17.95
CA THR A 690 -28.14 31.18 -16.54
C THR A 690 -27.74 29.84 -15.92
N SER A 691 -26.47 29.73 -15.54
CA SER A 691 -26.05 28.74 -14.55
C SER A 691 -26.47 29.21 -13.15
N VAL A 692 -27.33 28.45 -12.50
CA VAL A 692 -27.78 28.70 -11.13
C VAL A 692 -26.66 28.31 -10.18
N SER A 693 -25.94 29.27 -9.62
CA SER A 693 -25.10 29.05 -8.44
C SER A 693 -25.95 29.23 -7.19
N THR A 694 -26.24 28.16 -6.49
CA THR A 694 -26.81 28.20 -5.14
C THR A 694 -25.74 28.74 -4.18
N GLN A 695 -25.87 30.00 -3.80
CA GLN A 695 -25.20 30.54 -2.62
C GLN A 695 -25.94 30.01 -1.38
N THR A 696 -25.31 29.11 -0.64
CA THR A 696 -25.77 28.73 0.71
C THR A 696 -25.30 29.78 1.72
N ASP A 697 -26.24 30.26 2.51
CA ASP A 697 -26.03 31.25 3.56
C ASP A 697 -25.12 30.68 4.67
N PRO A 698 -24.04 31.35 5.09
CA PRO A 698 -23.11 30.86 6.12
C PRO A 698 -23.75 30.56 7.48
N GLN A 699 -24.92 31.13 7.77
CA GLN A 699 -25.63 30.86 9.02
C GLN A 699 -26.40 29.53 9.03
N VAL A 700 -26.69 28.92 7.89
CA VAL A 700 -27.32 27.60 7.78
C VAL A 700 -26.33 26.48 7.96
N GLU A 701 -25.08 26.64 7.50
CA GLU A 701 -24.01 25.65 7.72
C GLU A 701 -23.60 25.54 9.20
N ASP A 702 -23.61 26.63 9.96
CA ASP A 702 -23.30 26.60 11.40
C ASP A 702 -24.42 25.94 12.23
N ARG A 703 -25.68 26.05 11.82
CA ARG A 703 -26.81 25.37 12.49
C ARG A 703 -26.80 23.87 12.23
N GLN A 704 -26.61 23.43 11.00
CA GLN A 704 -26.50 22.01 10.66
C GLN A 704 -25.33 21.34 11.36
N SER A 705 -24.18 22.00 11.45
CA SER A 705 -23.00 21.49 12.18
C SER A 705 -23.24 21.39 13.70
N GLN A 706 -24.07 22.25 14.26
CA GLN A 706 -24.43 22.22 15.70
C GLN A 706 -25.44 21.12 16.01
N GLU A 707 -26.43 20.92 15.14
CA GLU A 707 -27.43 19.84 15.28
C GLU A 707 -26.79 18.45 15.09
N GLU A 708 -25.86 18.28 14.15
CA GLU A 708 -25.09 17.03 13.97
C GLU A 708 -24.15 16.76 15.16
N GLN A 709 -23.53 17.79 15.75
CA GLN A 709 -22.71 17.62 16.95
C GLN A 709 -23.54 17.28 18.18
N GLN A 710 -24.76 17.79 18.29
CA GLN A 710 -25.64 17.50 19.37
C GLN A 710 -26.22 16.08 19.29
N ALA A 711 -26.57 15.61 18.09
CA ALA A 711 -26.97 14.23 17.82
C ALA A 711 -25.84 13.20 18.13
N LEU A 712 -24.60 13.51 17.78
CA LEU A 712 -23.44 12.67 18.09
C LEU A 712 -23.16 12.58 19.60
N GLN A 713 -23.34 13.68 20.34
CA GLN A 713 -23.18 13.69 21.80
C GLN A 713 -24.27 12.92 22.51
N GLU A 714 -25.51 12.97 22.01
CA GLU A 714 -26.64 12.20 22.55
C GLU A 714 -26.47 10.69 22.28
N GLU A 715 -25.93 10.30 21.13
CA GLU A 715 -25.64 8.92 20.79
C GLU A 715 -24.47 8.36 21.62
N GLU A 716 -23.40 9.14 21.82
CA GLU A 716 -22.29 8.78 22.69
C GLU A 716 -22.71 8.64 24.17
N GLN A 717 -23.58 9.52 24.66
CA GLN A 717 -24.17 9.40 25.99
C GLN A 717 -25.11 8.21 26.15
N ALA A 718 -25.82 7.84 25.09
CA ALA A 718 -26.64 6.65 25.07
C ALA A 718 -25.80 5.36 25.11
N LEU A 719 -24.67 5.32 24.39
CA LEU A 719 -23.71 4.21 24.41
C LEU A 719 -23.01 4.06 25.77
N ILE A 720 -22.66 5.17 26.41
CA ILE A 720 -22.10 5.19 27.79
C ILE A 720 -23.10 4.68 28.80
N LYS A 721 -24.39 5.09 28.69
CA LYS A 721 -25.50 4.61 29.55
C LYS A 721 -25.78 3.12 29.40
N LEU A 722 -25.53 2.55 28.22
CA LEU A 722 -25.71 1.12 27.93
C LEU A 722 -24.50 0.26 28.37
N GLY A 723 -23.42 0.83 28.88
CA GLY A 723 -22.23 0.13 29.34
C GLY A 723 -21.41 -0.53 28.21
N LEU A 724 -21.64 -0.11 26.96
CA LEU A 724 -21.01 -0.67 25.76
C LEU A 724 -19.73 0.06 25.32
N ALA A 725 -19.38 1.17 25.98
CA ALA A 725 -18.24 2.03 25.59
C ALA A 725 -16.85 1.51 26.02
N ASN A 726 -16.74 0.36 26.68
CA ASN A 726 -15.47 -0.18 27.19
C ASN A 726 -15.01 -1.48 26.51
N PHE A 727 -15.50 -1.79 25.32
CA PHE A 727 -14.93 -2.88 24.52
C PHE A 727 -13.85 -2.32 23.61
N GLN A 728 -12.59 -2.50 24.01
CA GLN A 728 -11.45 -2.33 23.11
C GLN A 728 -11.59 -3.35 21.96
N ASP A 729 -11.89 -2.86 20.78
CA ASP A 729 -11.87 -3.66 19.56
C ASP A 729 -10.42 -4.12 19.31
N ASP A 730 -10.23 -5.43 19.20
CA ASP A 730 -8.98 -6.04 18.77
C ASP A 730 -8.72 -5.59 17.31
N PRO A 731 -7.64 -4.86 17.01
CA PRO A 731 -7.40 -4.31 15.67
C PRO A 731 -7.22 -5.37 14.56
N SER A 732 -7.29 -6.65 14.88
CA SER A 732 -7.22 -7.76 13.92
C SER A 732 -8.57 -8.18 13.33
N CYS A 733 -9.69 -7.56 13.73
CA CYS A 733 -11.03 -7.89 13.23
C CYS A 733 -11.52 -6.81 12.26
N ASP A 734 -11.32 -7.03 10.98
CA ASP A 734 -11.90 -6.25 9.90
C ASP A 734 -13.44 -6.36 9.91
N ASP A 735 -14.13 -5.26 10.25
CA ASP A 735 -15.60 -5.10 10.13
C ASP A 735 -16.07 -4.96 8.66
N SER A 736 -15.21 -5.27 7.68
CA SER A 736 -15.45 -5.05 6.26
C SER A 736 -16.50 -5.96 5.61
N ASP A 737 -17.03 -6.95 6.35
CA ASP A 737 -17.95 -7.94 5.79
C ASP A 737 -19.45 -7.63 6.02
N ARG A 738 -19.79 -6.48 6.59
CA ARG A 738 -21.22 -6.15 6.84
C ARG A 738 -22.00 -5.71 5.60
N ASP A 739 -21.34 -5.17 4.58
CA ASP A 739 -22.03 -4.52 3.46
C ASP A 739 -22.16 -5.37 2.17
N SER A 740 -21.61 -6.60 2.12
CA SER A 740 -21.73 -7.47 0.93
C SER A 740 -22.93 -8.46 0.94
N ALA A 741 -23.88 -8.30 1.83
CA ALA A 741 -25.02 -9.19 1.98
C ALA A 741 -26.33 -8.72 1.30
N MET A 742 -26.29 -7.69 0.46
CA MET A 742 -27.44 -7.29 -0.38
C MET A 742 -27.09 -7.48 -1.85
N GLY A 743 -27.47 -8.62 -2.39
CA GLY A 743 -27.33 -8.91 -3.83
C GLY A 743 -27.26 -10.38 -4.15
N GLU A 744 -28.09 -11.22 -3.54
CA GLU A 744 -28.45 -12.52 -4.14
C GLU A 744 -29.71 -12.30 -4.97
N SER A 745 -29.54 -12.03 -6.26
CA SER A 745 -30.58 -12.28 -7.25
C SER A 745 -30.43 -13.71 -7.74
N ASP A 746 -31.54 -14.45 -7.63
CA ASP A 746 -31.79 -15.76 -8.20
C ASP A 746 -31.19 -15.93 -9.60
N PHE A 747 -30.27 -16.91 -9.76
CA PHE A 747 -30.06 -17.55 -11.02
C PHE A 747 -30.58 -18.99 -10.93
N SER A 748 -31.74 -19.18 -11.58
CA SER A 748 -32.32 -20.46 -11.88
C SER A 748 -31.40 -21.27 -12.79
N ASP A 749 -31.26 -22.56 -12.44
CA ASP A 749 -30.77 -23.62 -13.30
C ASP A 749 -31.51 -23.62 -14.64
N SER A 750 -30.80 -23.45 -15.76
CA SER A 750 -31.01 -24.21 -17.00
C SER A 750 -29.94 -23.86 -18.06
N ASP A 751 -29.32 -24.92 -18.57
CA ASP A 751 -28.71 -25.10 -19.88
C ASP A 751 -27.26 -24.66 -20.17
N PHE A 752 -26.49 -25.72 -20.32
CA PHE A 752 -25.21 -25.95 -21.02
C PHE A 752 -23.92 -25.64 -20.27
#